data_69a5d97ee9a40854398ee06e3538cfd3
#
_entry.id   69a5d97ee9a40854398ee06e3538cfd3
#
_cell.length_a   1.000
_cell.length_b   1.000
_cell.length_c   1.000
_cell.angle_alpha   90.00
_cell.angle_beta   90.00
_cell.angle_gamma   90.00
#
_symmetry.space_group_name_H-M   'P 1'
#
loop_
_entity.id
_entity.type
_entity.pdbx_description
1 polymer ?
#
loop_
_entity_poly.entity_id
_entity_poly.type
_entity_poly.pdbx_seq_one_letter_code
_entity_poly.pdbx_strand_id
1 'polypeptide(L)'
;MKKIVGVSFLSFWISVCSLAQTQIYVSPRGNDKAEGTLKKPLRTIQAAVDKASQKKDADVEIVLRGGAYELDRTVEIGKGLYASLRIKPYGKEAVSVSGGRTIALSRLKKVSNPDVKARLQPQVSSVVRELDLRKLGIDVQGLRPSGFGRPSSAAWTELFMNEQPLQIARWPNDSTVLIGKVLKAGTGEHVAEAELPVFCYNEDRPSAWNNAGKFWIGGYFAHGYADDMIPVEKIDPSDKTIHPAMQTVYGFMTGADWRRWYALNLLEELDLPGEYVIDEEEGKMYVYQKDTLSSLHVSVLDEPLVALEHCSDVTLENLTFEYGRYIGIYLEDTKHVRIQGCTIRNMGGVAVSMGKGSFTPGKVTLKPHAAEAGGEPTSRVIGDLIGKVYQETLYNREAGSDNGIVDCYIYHVGAGGVSLGGGDRASLTPANNFVENCRIHDFNRIEKSYRPGVWIDGVGNRVSQCDIYNAPSMAILFHGNNHVIEYCKITNVCGEVDDQGAIYYGRDPSEQGNVIRYCYFHKLSPRHRVTATYHDDGACGGEVYGNIYHNAGSLPVLIGGGHYNHYHHNLFIDSPCAIHLDNRMQNWGTGMVAPDGIIDQRLKKVRHTEPPYSEAYPKLVNYWQEDPAYPHGNLIESNLFYRIGNVVHGETQWAEFRNNWITNEDPGFVNPDNPLEGFKTDADLFKYIPGFPQLPFDKIGSKLP
;
A
#
# COMPACT_ATOMS: atom_id res chain seq x y z
N MET A 1 60.71 -53.08 -32.50
CA MET A 1 59.59 -52.48 -33.24
C MET A 1 58.61 -51.88 -32.25
N LYS A 2 58.70 -50.58 -31.99
CA LYS A 2 57.75 -49.84 -31.10
C LYS A 2 56.75 -49.14 -32.01
N LYS A 3 55.46 -49.47 -31.84
CA LYS A 3 54.33 -48.78 -32.49
C LYS A 3 54.02 -47.52 -31.70
N ILE A 4 54.12 -46.37 -32.34
CA ILE A 4 53.66 -45.08 -31.85
C ILE A 4 52.19 -44.94 -32.27
N VAL A 5 51.27 -44.82 -31.29
CA VAL A 5 49.84 -44.49 -31.50
C VAL A 5 49.74 -42.96 -31.35
N GLY A 6 49.48 -42.30 -32.47
CA GLY A 6 49.17 -40.87 -32.45
C GLY A 6 47.73 -40.60 -32.02
N VAL A 7 47.53 -39.82 -30.95
CA VAL A 7 46.21 -39.35 -30.51
C VAL A 7 46.04 -37.96 -31.15
N SER A 8 45.07 -37.85 -32.09
CA SER A 8 44.64 -36.58 -32.65
C SER A 8 43.69 -35.92 -31.68
N PHE A 9 44.08 -34.78 -31.12
CA PHE A 9 43.19 -33.86 -30.38
C PHE A 9 42.37 -33.04 -31.39
N LEU A 10 41.07 -33.36 -31.49
CA LEU A 10 40.08 -32.53 -32.19
C LEU A 10 39.69 -31.36 -31.24
N SER A 11 40.21 -30.17 -31.46
CA SER A 11 39.81 -28.97 -30.75
C SER A 11 38.43 -28.54 -31.25
N PHE A 12 37.39 -28.76 -30.45
CA PHE A 12 36.07 -28.17 -30.68
C PHE A 12 36.11 -26.70 -30.27
N TRP A 13 36.17 -25.81 -31.24
CA TRP A 13 35.91 -24.38 -31.03
C TRP A 13 34.40 -24.20 -30.87
N ILE A 14 33.93 -24.04 -29.63
CA ILE A 14 32.58 -23.52 -29.38
C ILE A 14 32.64 -22.02 -29.69
N SER A 15 32.22 -21.62 -30.88
CA SER A 15 31.87 -20.22 -31.15
C SER A 15 30.70 -19.83 -30.26
N VAL A 16 30.99 -19.18 -29.14
CA VAL A 16 30.02 -18.40 -28.45
C VAL A 16 29.69 -17.23 -29.38
N CYS A 17 28.61 -17.37 -30.17
CA CYS A 17 28.00 -16.23 -30.84
C CYS A 17 27.50 -15.29 -29.73
N SER A 18 28.27 -14.28 -29.39
CA SER A 18 27.78 -13.11 -28.69
C SER A 18 26.71 -12.50 -29.61
N LEU A 19 25.42 -12.74 -29.33
CA LEU A 19 24.37 -12.01 -29.98
C LEU A 19 24.63 -10.53 -29.74
N ALA A 20 24.85 -9.76 -30.78
CA ALA A 20 25.13 -8.34 -30.68
C ALA A 20 23.88 -7.66 -30.05
N GLN A 21 24.04 -7.20 -28.84
CA GLN A 21 22.99 -6.49 -28.10
C GLN A 21 22.57 -5.25 -28.91
N THR A 22 21.29 -5.16 -29.25
CA THR A 22 20.75 -4.04 -30.03
C THR A 22 20.42 -2.88 -29.08
N GLN A 23 21.14 -1.77 -29.23
CA GLN A 23 20.91 -0.55 -28.44
C GLN A 23 20.07 0.48 -29.21
N ILE A 24 19.05 1.04 -28.57
CA ILE A 24 18.22 2.14 -29.07
C ILE A 24 18.34 3.29 -28.08
N TYR A 25 18.82 4.44 -28.54
CA TYR A 25 19.04 5.60 -27.70
C TYR A 25 17.88 6.59 -27.76
N VAL A 26 17.50 7.10 -26.60
CA VAL A 26 16.46 8.12 -26.42
C VAL A 26 17.02 9.32 -25.67
N SER A 27 16.58 10.51 -26.03
CA SER A 27 16.96 11.76 -25.36
C SER A 27 15.78 12.74 -25.36
N PRO A 28 15.52 13.51 -24.29
CA PRO A 28 14.47 14.54 -24.30
C PRO A 28 14.65 15.59 -25.43
N ARG A 29 15.88 15.71 -25.94
CA ARG A 29 16.21 16.59 -27.07
C ARG A 29 16.31 15.85 -28.41
N GLY A 30 15.88 14.58 -28.47
CA GLY A 30 15.92 13.75 -29.67
C GLY A 30 14.80 14.04 -30.66
N ASN A 31 14.68 13.17 -31.68
CA ASN A 31 13.65 13.25 -32.70
C ASN A 31 13.16 11.84 -33.04
N ASP A 32 11.84 11.58 -32.94
CA ASP A 32 11.27 10.25 -33.19
C ASP A 32 11.37 9.77 -34.64
N LYS A 33 11.73 10.65 -35.57
CA LYS A 33 12.08 10.30 -36.96
C LYS A 33 13.55 9.87 -37.12
N ALA A 34 14.36 9.95 -36.06
CA ALA A 34 15.76 9.59 -36.09
C ALA A 34 16.00 8.07 -36.04
N GLU A 35 17.25 7.66 -36.25
CA GLU A 35 17.65 6.25 -36.29
C GLU A 35 17.66 5.57 -34.90
N GLY A 36 17.64 6.32 -33.81
CA GLY A 36 17.78 5.81 -32.43
C GLY A 36 19.23 5.43 -32.10
N THR A 37 20.21 6.02 -32.74
CA THR A 37 21.61 5.87 -32.38
C THR A 37 22.03 6.91 -31.32
N LEU A 38 23.20 6.73 -30.69
CA LEU A 38 23.71 7.69 -29.70
C LEU A 38 23.84 9.12 -30.28
N LYS A 39 24.20 9.26 -31.53
CA LYS A 39 24.33 10.57 -32.22
C LYS A 39 23.00 11.12 -32.74
N LYS A 40 22.05 10.25 -33.00
CA LYS A 40 20.72 10.60 -33.51
C LYS A 40 19.64 9.88 -32.70
N PRO A 41 19.46 10.23 -31.38
CA PRO A 41 18.54 9.55 -30.51
C PRO A 41 17.07 9.85 -30.86
N LEU A 42 16.18 8.93 -30.51
CA LEU A 42 14.74 9.17 -30.50
C LEU A 42 14.39 10.18 -29.40
N ARG A 43 13.20 10.77 -29.46
CA ARG A 43 12.75 11.72 -28.45
C ARG A 43 11.95 11.06 -27.35
N THR A 44 11.04 10.14 -27.70
CA THR A 44 10.10 9.54 -26.75
C THR A 44 10.46 8.08 -26.44
N ILE A 45 10.15 7.65 -25.24
CA ILE A 45 10.31 6.25 -24.81
C ILE A 45 9.42 5.36 -25.67
N GLN A 46 8.18 5.80 -25.99
CA GLN A 46 7.27 5.02 -26.81
C GLN A 46 7.82 4.70 -28.19
N ALA A 47 8.40 5.69 -28.88
CA ALA A 47 9.01 5.45 -30.21
C ALA A 47 10.16 4.43 -30.14
N ALA A 48 10.88 4.38 -29.03
CA ALA A 48 11.93 3.37 -28.82
C ALA A 48 11.34 1.98 -28.55
N VAL A 49 10.27 1.89 -27.77
CA VAL A 49 9.52 0.65 -27.51
C VAL A 49 8.94 0.09 -28.80
N ASP A 50 8.30 0.94 -29.61
CA ASP A 50 7.74 0.55 -30.92
C ASP A 50 8.83 0.00 -31.85
N LYS A 51 10.00 0.60 -31.83
CA LYS A 51 11.14 0.13 -32.61
C LYS A 51 11.75 -1.16 -32.07
N ALA A 52 11.82 -1.30 -30.75
CA ALA A 52 12.29 -2.50 -30.07
C ALA A 52 11.39 -3.71 -30.31
N SER A 53 10.06 -3.50 -30.34
CA SER A 53 9.06 -4.57 -30.53
C SER A 53 9.20 -5.30 -31.86
N GLN A 54 9.84 -4.68 -32.87
CA GLN A 54 10.10 -5.24 -34.20
C GLN A 54 11.41 -6.02 -34.29
N LYS A 55 12.21 -6.08 -33.22
CA LYS A 55 13.54 -6.72 -33.23
C LYS A 55 13.41 -8.20 -32.91
N LYS A 56 13.29 -9.02 -33.95
CA LYS A 56 13.07 -10.46 -33.79
C LYS A 56 14.26 -11.15 -33.10
N ASP A 57 13.95 -11.94 -32.06
CA ASP A 57 14.87 -12.80 -31.32
C ASP A 57 16.15 -12.09 -30.81
N ALA A 58 16.05 -10.76 -30.59
CA ALA A 58 17.19 -9.95 -30.16
C ALA A 58 17.06 -9.54 -28.67
N ASP A 59 18.20 -9.43 -27.99
CA ASP A 59 18.28 -8.71 -26.74
C ASP A 59 18.37 -7.21 -27.03
N VAL A 60 17.36 -6.46 -26.60
CA VAL A 60 17.25 -5.03 -26.89
C VAL A 60 17.43 -4.20 -25.62
N GLU A 61 18.32 -3.20 -25.71
CA GLU A 61 18.45 -2.16 -24.69
C GLU A 61 17.93 -0.82 -25.21
N ILE A 62 16.96 -0.25 -24.52
CA ILE A 62 16.57 1.16 -24.67
C ILE A 62 17.37 1.96 -23.65
N VAL A 63 18.26 2.82 -24.15
CA VAL A 63 19.20 3.60 -23.33
C VAL A 63 18.77 5.05 -23.29
N LEU A 64 18.31 5.50 -22.12
CA LEU A 64 17.76 6.84 -21.90
C LEU A 64 18.88 7.82 -21.50
N ARG A 65 19.01 8.92 -22.20
CA ARG A 65 19.90 10.03 -21.81
C ARG A 65 19.25 10.81 -20.66
N GLY A 66 20.09 11.40 -19.83
CA GLY A 66 19.67 12.14 -18.64
C GLY A 66 18.67 13.26 -18.91
N GLY A 67 17.74 13.43 -17.99
CA GLY A 67 16.69 14.43 -18.02
C GLY A 67 15.30 13.88 -17.70
N ALA A 68 14.31 14.77 -17.71
CA ALA A 68 12.92 14.43 -17.47
C ALA A 68 12.20 14.12 -18.80
N TYR A 69 11.51 13.00 -18.82
CA TYR A 69 10.60 12.57 -19.88
C TYR A 69 9.18 12.83 -19.40
N GLU A 70 8.66 14.04 -19.65
CA GLU A 70 7.27 14.40 -19.31
C GLU A 70 6.31 13.72 -20.28
N LEU A 71 5.45 12.84 -19.76
CA LEU A 71 4.54 12.01 -20.54
C LEU A 71 3.23 12.73 -20.81
N ASP A 72 2.77 12.68 -22.06
CA ASP A 72 1.42 13.10 -22.46
C ASP A 72 0.40 11.96 -22.37
N ARG A 73 0.88 10.72 -22.31
CA ARG A 73 0.11 9.48 -22.20
C ARG A 73 0.99 8.36 -21.65
N THR A 74 0.37 7.28 -21.24
CA THR A 74 1.03 6.03 -20.83
C THR A 74 2.06 5.55 -21.86
N VAL A 75 3.23 5.11 -21.39
CA VAL A 75 4.17 4.31 -22.19
C VAL A 75 3.68 2.87 -22.21
N GLU A 76 3.32 2.36 -23.36
CA GLU A 76 2.74 1.03 -23.54
C GLU A 76 3.77 0.02 -24.00
N ILE A 77 3.98 -1.03 -23.22
CA ILE A 77 4.90 -2.14 -23.51
C ILE A 77 4.07 -3.42 -23.62
N GLY A 78 3.74 -3.78 -24.83
CA GLY A 78 3.03 -5.02 -25.14
C GLY A 78 3.96 -6.12 -25.65
N LYS A 79 3.38 -7.16 -26.21
CA LYS A 79 4.11 -8.29 -26.79
C LYS A 79 5.01 -7.82 -27.95
N GLY A 80 6.33 -8.02 -27.78
CA GLY A 80 7.33 -7.75 -28.80
C GLY A 80 7.85 -9.03 -29.48
N LEU A 81 8.65 -8.87 -30.54
CA LEU A 81 9.39 -9.95 -31.18
C LEU A 81 10.78 -10.17 -30.56
N TYR A 82 11.21 -9.31 -29.64
CA TYR A 82 12.49 -9.41 -28.95
C TYR A 82 12.59 -10.65 -28.03
N ALA A 83 13.80 -11.12 -27.78
CA ALA A 83 14.05 -12.14 -26.77
C ALA A 83 14.00 -11.55 -25.36
N SER A 84 14.59 -10.33 -25.19
CA SER A 84 14.47 -9.55 -23.97
C SER A 84 14.48 -8.05 -24.25
N LEU A 85 13.84 -7.26 -23.36
CA LEU A 85 13.84 -5.80 -23.43
C LEU A 85 14.32 -5.22 -22.11
N ARG A 86 15.34 -4.36 -22.15
CA ARG A 86 15.84 -3.62 -20.99
C ARG A 86 15.74 -2.12 -21.23
N ILE A 87 15.14 -1.38 -20.32
CA ILE A 87 15.06 0.10 -20.37
C ILE A 87 15.86 0.65 -19.18
N LYS A 88 16.91 1.41 -19.47
CA LYS A 88 17.86 1.88 -18.47
C LYS A 88 18.47 3.24 -18.80
N PRO A 89 19.07 3.96 -17.84
CA PRO A 89 19.81 5.19 -18.13
C PRO A 89 21.12 4.92 -18.87
N TYR A 90 21.62 5.94 -19.55
CA TYR A 90 22.97 5.95 -20.11
C TYR A 90 23.99 6.15 -18.99
N GLY A 91 24.74 5.13 -18.69
CA GLY A 91 25.73 5.16 -17.60
C GLY A 91 25.06 5.44 -16.25
N LYS A 92 25.44 6.55 -15.61
CA LYS A 92 24.88 7.02 -14.33
C LYS A 92 24.06 8.31 -14.49
N GLU A 93 23.59 8.63 -15.68
CA GLU A 93 22.77 9.82 -15.91
C GLU A 93 21.43 9.68 -15.18
N ALA A 94 21.00 10.73 -14.49
CA ALA A 94 19.70 10.75 -13.84
C ALA A 94 18.58 10.85 -14.88
N VAL A 95 17.64 9.92 -14.83
CA VAL A 95 16.50 9.83 -15.74
C VAL A 95 15.20 9.80 -14.93
N SER A 96 14.30 10.73 -15.21
CA SER A 96 12.95 10.77 -14.65
C SER A 96 11.90 10.55 -15.74
N VAL A 97 10.97 9.64 -15.49
CA VAL A 97 9.73 9.42 -16.27
C VAL A 97 8.62 10.07 -15.47
N SER A 98 8.08 11.18 -15.98
CA SER A 98 7.21 12.08 -15.24
C SER A 98 5.80 12.12 -15.81
N GLY A 99 4.79 11.90 -14.98
CA GLY A 99 3.38 12.15 -15.28
C GLY A 99 2.95 13.60 -15.02
N GLY A 100 3.88 14.44 -14.55
CA GLY A 100 3.66 15.84 -14.27
C GLY A 100 4.25 16.79 -15.31
N ARG A 101 4.14 18.07 -14.99
CA ARG A 101 4.76 19.16 -15.77
C ARG A 101 5.62 20.02 -14.86
N THR A 102 6.78 20.39 -15.35
CA THR A 102 7.65 21.39 -14.70
C THR A 102 7.11 22.79 -14.95
N ILE A 103 6.87 23.54 -13.91
CA ILE A 103 6.32 24.89 -13.99
C ILE A 103 7.42 25.93 -13.75
N ALA A 104 7.57 26.86 -14.68
CA ALA A 104 8.50 27.95 -14.49
C ALA A 104 8.10 28.82 -13.28
N LEU A 105 9.02 29.08 -12.36
CA LEU A 105 8.76 29.81 -11.11
C LEU A 105 8.16 31.22 -11.35
N SER A 106 8.47 31.80 -12.50
CA SER A 106 7.90 33.08 -12.93
C SER A 106 6.38 33.03 -13.17
N ARG A 107 5.76 31.85 -13.16
CA ARG A 107 4.31 31.67 -13.28
C ARG A 107 3.58 31.89 -11.94
N LEU A 108 4.28 31.78 -10.82
CA LEU A 108 3.75 32.15 -9.51
C LEU A 108 3.61 33.67 -9.46
N LYS A 109 2.39 34.17 -9.33
CA LYS A 109 2.06 35.61 -9.29
C LYS A 109 1.50 35.98 -7.94
N LYS A 110 1.49 37.26 -7.63
CA LYS A 110 0.72 37.78 -6.48
C LYS A 110 -0.76 37.54 -6.76
N VAL A 111 -1.49 37.18 -5.72
CA VAL A 111 -2.95 37.03 -5.82
C VAL A 111 -3.54 38.38 -6.31
N SER A 112 -4.35 38.32 -7.35
CA SER A 112 -4.94 39.50 -7.98
C SER A 112 -6.39 39.76 -7.55
N ASN A 113 -7.16 38.66 -7.35
CA ASN A 113 -8.59 38.73 -7.00
C ASN A 113 -8.80 39.26 -5.59
N PRO A 114 -9.58 40.41 -5.42
CA PRO A 114 -9.84 40.99 -4.12
C PRO A 114 -10.62 40.09 -3.16
N ASP A 115 -11.55 39.28 -3.68
CA ASP A 115 -12.38 38.36 -2.86
C ASP A 115 -11.52 37.26 -2.26
N VAL A 116 -10.60 36.72 -3.05
CA VAL A 116 -9.60 35.76 -2.55
C VAL A 116 -8.73 36.36 -1.48
N LYS A 117 -8.24 37.62 -1.71
CA LYS A 117 -7.41 38.32 -0.72
C LYS A 117 -8.14 38.57 0.60
N ALA A 118 -9.44 38.89 0.53
CA ALA A 118 -10.26 39.14 1.71
C ALA A 118 -10.45 37.86 2.58
N ARG A 119 -10.34 36.69 2.00
CA ARG A 119 -10.42 35.41 2.69
C ARG A 119 -9.09 34.93 3.29
N LEU A 120 -7.96 35.40 2.76
CA LEU A 120 -6.64 35.09 3.32
C LEU A 120 -6.42 35.78 4.65
N GLN A 121 -5.75 35.13 5.57
CA GLN A 121 -5.33 35.74 6.81
C GLN A 121 -4.38 36.94 6.52
N PRO A 122 -4.50 38.09 7.21
CA PRO A 122 -3.73 39.28 6.88
C PRO A 122 -2.21 39.09 6.84
N GLN A 123 -1.67 38.25 7.73
CA GLN A 123 -0.23 37.98 7.84
C GLN A 123 0.33 37.20 6.65
N VAL A 124 -0.49 36.43 5.92
CA VAL A 124 -0.02 35.61 4.77
C VAL A 124 -0.41 36.20 3.41
N SER A 125 -1.32 37.16 3.36
CA SER A 125 -1.84 37.74 2.11
C SER A 125 -0.75 38.30 1.18
N SER A 126 0.38 38.74 1.71
CA SER A 126 1.50 39.29 0.91
C SER A 126 2.41 38.18 0.35
N VAL A 127 2.44 36.95 0.94
CA VAL A 127 3.34 35.84 0.59
C VAL A 127 2.66 34.76 -0.23
N VAL A 128 1.33 34.64 -0.13
CA VAL A 128 0.57 33.68 -0.99
C VAL A 128 0.71 34.07 -2.45
N ARG A 129 0.85 33.07 -3.30
CA ARG A 129 0.96 33.20 -4.75
C ARG A 129 -0.20 32.50 -5.44
N GLU A 130 -0.56 33.04 -6.60
CA GLU A 130 -1.54 32.48 -7.53
C GLU A 130 -0.80 31.76 -8.67
N LEU A 131 -1.21 30.55 -8.99
CA LEU A 131 -0.77 29.78 -10.14
C LEU A 131 -1.99 29.50 -11.03
N ASP A 132 -2.04 30.12 -12.19
CA ASP A 132 -3.11 29.94 -13.19
C ASP A 132 -2.73 28.80 -14.15
N LEU A 133 -3.19 27.59 -13.86
CA LEU A 133 -2.88 26.37 -14.63
C LEU A 133 -3.69 26.30 -15.95
N ARG A 134 -4.91 26.88 -15.97
CA ARG A 134 -5.72 26.97 -17.18
C ARG A 134 -4.99 27.73 -18.29
N LYS A 135 -4.29 28.81 -17.95
CA LYS A 135 -3.44 29.57 -18.91
C LYS A 135 -2.22 28.78 -19.39
N LEU A 136 -1.86 27.70 -18.73
CA LEU A 136 -0.79 26.79 -19.14
C LEU A 136 -1.33 25.58 -19.93
N GLY A 137 -2.64 25.52 -20.19
CA GLY A 137 -3.29 24.39 -20.84
C GLY A 137 -3.37 23.13 -19.96
N ILE A 138 -3.28 23.28 -18.66
CA ILE A 138 -3.38 22.20 -17.67
C ILE A 138 -4.77 22.25 -17.05
N ASP A 139 -5.51 21.16 -17.18
CA ASP A 139 -6.80 20.94 -16.56
C ASP A 139 -6.63 20.62 -15.07
N VAL A 140 -7.22 21.43 -14.20
CA VAL A 140 -7.11 21.30 -12.76
C VAL A 140 -8.20 20.37 -12.26
N GLN A 141 -7.81 19.32 -11.59
CA GLN A 141 -8.72 18.40 -10.94
C GLN A 141 -8.78 18.66 -9.44
N GLY A 142 -9.98 18.91 -8.93
CA GLY A 142 -10.24 19.14 -7.50
C GLY A 142 -10.24 17.88 -6.66
N LEU A 143 -10.46 18.07 -5.35
CA LEU A 143 -10.58 16.97 -4.42
C LEU A 143 -11.78 16.07 -4.77
N ARG A 144 -11.67 14.79 -4.44
CA ARG A 144 -12.72 13.79 -4.64
C ARG A 144 -12.96 13.01 -3.36
N PRO A 145 -14.18 12.49 -3.14
CA PRO A 145 -14.45 11.62 -2.01
C PRO A 145 -13.50 10.41 -2.01
N SER A 146 -12.84 10.18 -0.89
CA SER A 146 -11.91 9.07 -0.71
C SER A 146 -11.98 8.54 0.72
N GLY A 147 -11.49 7.34 0.96
CA GLY A 147 -11.45 6.71 2.27
C GLY A 147 -11.99 5.29 2.27
N PHE A 148 -12.26 4.78 3.46
CA PHE A 148 -12.74 3.41 3.67
C PHE A 148 -14.08 3.14 2.95
N GLY A 149 -14.15 2.03 2.21
CA GLY A 149 -15.35 1.65 1.45
C GLY A 149 -15.57 2.46 0.17
N ARG A 150 -14.63 3.32 -0.22
CA ARG A 150 -14.65 4.04 -1.49
C ARG A 150 -13.64 3.47 -2.47
N PRO A 151 -13.98 3.38 -3.78
CA PRO A 151 -13.01 2.96 -4.79
C PRO A 151 -11.81 3.90 -4.85
N SER A 152 -10.61 3.33 -4.98
CA SER A 152 -9.40 4.09 -5.26
C SER A 152 -9.45 4.67 -6.68
N SER A 153 -9.10 5.93 -6.82
CA SER A 153 -9.12 6.67 -8.08
C SER A 153 -7.92 7.62 -8.20
N ALA A 154 -7.73 8.20 -9.38
CA ALA A 154 -6.71 9.21 -9.59
C ALA A 154 -6.89 10.38 -8.61
N ALA A 155 -5.80 10.83 -8.00
CA ALA A 155 -5.78 11.96 -7.08
C ALA A 155 -6.17 13.28 -7.77
N TRP A 156 -6.44 14.29 -6.97
CA TRP A 156 -6.51 15.68 -7.47
C TRP A 156 -5.17 16.14 -8.09
N THR A 157 -5.17 17.27 -8.74
CA THR A 157 -3.93 17.88 -9.23
C THR A 157 -3.08 18.34 -8.04
N GLU A 158 -1.94 17.68 -7.83
CA GLU A 158 -1.02 17.95 -6.74
C GLU A 158 0.09 18.91 -7.15
N LEU A 159 0.60 19.69 -6.18
CA LEU A 159 1.79 20.52 -6.32
C LEU A 159 2.97 19.91 -5.56
N PHE A 160 4.15 20.02 -6.17
CA PHE A 160 5.41 19.58 -5.58
C PHE A 160 6.44 20.72 -5.68
N MET A 161 7.04 21.06 -4.54
CA MET A 161 8.13 22.04 -4.47
C MET A 161 9.41 21.35 -4.01
N ASN A 162 10.51 21.57 -4.72
CA ASN A 162 11.81 20.95 -4.39
C ASN A 162 11.67 19.42 -4.22
N GLU A 163 10.92 18.79 -5.13
CA GLU A 163 10.61 17.35 -5.14
C GLU A 163 9.77 16.83 -3.95
N GLN A 164 9.34 17.72 -3.05
CA GLN A 164 8.49 17.37 -1.92
C GLN A 164 7.02 17.65 -2.24
N PRO A 165 6.09 16.76 -1.90
CA PRO A 165 4.66 17.02 -2.04
C PRO A 165 4.26 18.16 -1.11
N LEU A 166 3.40 19.04 -1.60
CA LEU A 166 2.78 20.07 -0.77
C LEU A 166 1.51 19.52 -0.13
N GLN A 167 1.09 20.18 0.95
CA GLN A 167 -0.13 19.83 1.67
C GLN A 167 -1.30 20.70 1.20
N ILE A 168 -2.48 20.12 1.02
CA ILE A 168 -3.71 20.92 0.92
C ILE A 168 -3.88 21.68 2.23
N ALA A 169 -4.15 22.98 2.14
CA ALA A 169 -4.41 23.82 3.30
C ALA A 169 -5.49 23.20 4.18
N ARG A 170 -5.17 22.99 5.46
CA ARG A 170 -6.04 22.25 6.37
C ARG A 170 -6.09 22.87 7.77
N TRP A 171 -7.14 22.56 8.47
CA TRP A 171 -7.29 22.90 9.88
C TRP A 171 -7.80 21.69 10.69
N PRO A 172 -7.19 21.35 11.84
CA PRO A 172 -5.87 21.83 12.30
C PRO A 172 -4.75 21.37 11.36
N ASN A 173 -3.60 22.06 11.35
CA ASN A 173 -2.53 21.86 10.37
C ASN A 173 -1.90 20.45 10.39
N ASP A 174 -1.75 19.86 11.56
CA ASP A 174 -1.05 18.57 11.76
C ASP A 174 -1.78 17.60 12.69
N SER A 175 -2.96 18.01 13.20
CA SER A 175 -3.73 17.22 14.17
C SER A 175 -5.20 17.06 13.73
N THR A 176 -6.04 16.66 14.63
CA THR A 176 -7.49 16.50 14.45
C THR A 176 -8.23 16.96 15.69
N VAL A 177 -9.50 17.31 15.53
CA VAL A 177 -10.40 17.68 16.65
C VAL A 177 -11.52 16.65 16.78
N LEU A 178 -12.10 16.54 17.98
CA LEU A 178 -13.19 15.60 18.23
C LEU A 178 -14.49 16.05 17.55
N ILE A 179 -15.26 15.09 17.10
CA ILE A 179 -16.64 15.34 16.64
C ILE A 179 -17.47 15.76 17.85
N GLY A 180 -18.16 16.87 17.72
CA GLY A 180 -19.09 17.35 18.72
C GLY A 180 -20.41 16.57 18.73
N LYS A 181 -21.51 17.20 19.17
CA LYS A 181 -22.81 16.57 19.16
C LYS A 181 -23.26 16.21 17.74
N VAL A 182 -23.62 14.97 17.50
CA VAL A 182 -24.22 14.52 16.24
C VAL A 182 -25.72 14.78 16.30
N LEU A 183 -26.24 15.58 15.38
CA LEU A 183 -27.66 15.91 15.26
C LEU A 183 -28.37 14.93 14.32
N LYS A 184 -27.69 14.55 13.23
CA LYS A 184 -28.07 13.53 12.27
C LYS A 184 -26.87 12.67 11.96
N ALA A 185 -26.97 11.37 12.14
CA ALA A 185 -25.84 10.46 11.95
C ALA A 185 -25.46 10.27 10.45
N GLY A 186 -26.40 10.47 9.54
CA GLY A 186 -26.21 10.09 8.15
C GLY A 186 -26.43 8.59 7.93
N THR A 187 -25.67 8.00 7.01
CA THR A 187 -25.76 6.56 6.75
C THR A 187 -25.08 5.78 7.88
N GLY A 188 -25.63 4.63 8.20
CA GLY A 188 -25.01 3.60 9.02
C GLY A 188 -25.30 2.25 8.39
N GLU A 189 -24.66 1.19 8.83
CA GLU A 189 -24.75 -0.17 8.26
C GLU A 189 -26.20 -0.70 8.08
N HIS A 190 -27.19 -0.10 8.74
CA HIS A 190 -28.57 -0.61 8.83
C HIS A 190 -29.65 0.37 8.37
N VAL A 191 -29.30 1.49 7.72
CA VAL A 191 -30.29 2.52 7.33
C VAL A 191 -30.51 2.51 5.82
N ALA A 192 -31.72 2.17 5.39
CA ALA A 192 -32.09 2.02 3.98
C ALA A 192 -32.28 3.36 3.24
N GLU A 193 -32.76 4.41 3.92
CA GLU A 193 -32.85 5.78 3.41
C GLU A 193 -32.17 6.71 4.39
N ALA A 194 -31.01 7.20 4.03
CA ALA A 194 -30.22 7.99 4.93
C ALA A 194 -30.35 9.48 4.65
N GLU A 195 -30.75 10.22 5.65
CA GLU A 195 -30.57 11.66 5.68
C GLU A 195 -29.08 12.00 5.64
N LEU A 196 -28.73 13.16 5.07
CA LEU A 196 -27.37 13.68 5.13
C LEU A 196 -26.97 13.96 6.58
N PRO A 197 -25.70 13.71 6.95
CA PRO A 197 -25.23 13.93 8.31
C PRO A 197 -25.23 15.40 8.69
N VAL A 198 -25.41 15.67 9.99
CA VAL A 198 -25.20 17.00 10.58
C VAL A 198 -24.57 16.83 11.96
N PHE A 199 -23.48 17.52 12.21
CA PHE A 199 -22.80 17.47 13.50
C PHE A 199 -22.34 18.88 13.95
N CYS A 200 -22.22 19.05 15.26
CA CYS A 200 -21.70 20.27 15.85
C CYS A 200 -20.16 20.21 15.96
N TYR A 201 -19.50 21.33 15.73
CA TYR A 201 -18.10 21.53 16.10
C TYR A 201 -18.00 22.23 17.45
N ASN A 202 -16.93 21.96 18.19
CA ASN A 202 -16.75 22.49 19.55
C ASN A 202 -15.86 23.74 19.56
N GLU A 203 -14.98 23.86 18.61
CA GLU A 203 -13.96 24.91 18.49
C GLU A 203 -14.58 26.20 17.92
N ASP A 204 -13.94 27.35 18.16
CA ASP A 204 -14.42 28.64 17.63
C ASP A 204 -13.93 28.88 16.19
N ARG A 205 -12.81 28.31 15.80
CA ARG A 205 -12.17 28.55 14.50
C ARG A 205 -13.08 28.29 13.30
N PRO A 206 -13.88 27.22 13.23
CA PRO A 206 -14.75 26.97 12.09
C PRO A 206 -15.81 28.08 11.86
N SER A 207 -16.17 28.82 12.88
CA SER A 207 -17.13 29.95 12.74
C SER A 207 -16.62 31.09 11.83
N ALA A 208 -15.31 31.11 11.54
CA ALA A 208 -14.73 32.08 10.60
C ALA A 208 -14.89 31.66 9.12
N TRP A 209 -15.36 30.45 8.82
CA TRP A 209 -15.45 29.93 7.45
C TRP A 209 -16.82 30.20 6.78
N ASN A 210 -17.62 31.07 7.30
CA ASN A 210 -18.98 31.34 6.81
C ASN A 210 -19.07 31.76 5.32
N ASN A 211 -17.96 32.21 4.72
CA ASN A 211 -17.86 32.59 3.31
C ASN A 211 -16.94 31.60 2.54
N ALA A 212 -16.65 30.46 3.09
CA ALA A 212 -15.63 29.57 2.52
C ALA A 212 -16.00 28.94 1.16
N GLY A 213 -17.28 28.96 0.77
CA GLY A 213 -17.72 28.21 -0.40
C GLY A 213 -17.58 26.69 -0.18
N LYS A 214 -17.22 25.94 -1.21
CA LYS A 214 -17.00 24.50 -1.11
C LYS A 214 -15.67 24.20 -0.42
N PHE A 215 -15.72 23.49 0.70
CA PHE A 215 -14.55 22.93 1.36
C PHE A 215 -14.79 21.46 1.72
N TRP A 216 -13.79 20.80 2.28
CA TRP A 216 -13.84 19.38 2.57
C TRP A 216 -13.58 19.10 4.04
N ILE A 217 -14.10 17.99 4.51
CA ILE A 217 -13.73 17.42 5.81
C ILE A 217 -13.17 16.04 5.62
N GLY A 218 -12.14 15.72 6.37
CA GLY A 218 -11.58 14.39 6.48
C GLY A 218 -11.56 13.93 7.93
N GLY A 219 -11.48 12.63 8.16
CA GLY A 219 -11.39 12.10 9.52
C GLY A 219 -11.88 10.68 9.68
N TYR A 220 -12.01 10.29 10.94
CA TYR A 220 -12.54 8.99 11.38
C TYR A 220 -13.86 9.25 12.10
N PHE A 221 -14.96 9.21 11.34
CA PHE A 221 -16.24 9.75 11.83
C PHE A 221 -17.02 8.81 12.74
N ALA A 222 -16.75 7.50 12.65
CA ALA A 222 -17.43 6.48 13.47
C ALA A 222 -16.43 5.51 14.11
N HIS A 223 -15.63 4.84 13.30
CA HIS A 223 -14.62 3.84 13.71
C HIS A 223 -13.22 4.32 13.39
N GLY A 224 -12.25 4.07 14.29
CA GLY A 224 -10.88 4.53 14.14
C GLY A 224 -10.08 3.85 13.03
N TYR A 225 -10.62 2.79 12.42
CA TYR A 225 -10.07 2.13 11.24
C TYR A 225 -10.65 2.65 9.91
N ALA A 226 -11.72 3.44 9.95
CA ALA A 226 -12.47 3.84 8.77
C ALA A 226 -12.39 5.36 8.57
N ASP A 227 -11.38 5.81 7.81
CA ASP A 227 -11.28 7.20 7.38
C ASP A 227 -12.28 7.51 6.26
N ASP A 228 -12.64 8.77 6.14
CA ASP A 228 -13.40 9.29 5.00
C ASP A 228 -13.02 10.75 4.74
N MET A 229 -13.07 11.18 3.49
CA MET A 229 -12.88 12.56 3.05
C MET A 229 -14.04 12.93 2.13
N ILE A 230 -14.85 13.91 2.55
CA ILE A 230 -16.10 14.27 1.88
C ILE A 230 -16.28 15.79 1.79
N PRO A 231 -17.00 16.29 0.76
CA PRO A 231 -17.31 17.70 0.63
C PRO A 231 -18.32 18.17 1.67
N VAL A 232 -18.24 19.43 2.03
CA VAL A 232 -19.19 20.13 2.88
C VAL A 232 -20.11 20.99 2.01
N GLU A 233 -21.42 20.86 2.23
CA GLU A 233 -22.43 21.69 1.58
C GLU A 233 -22.59 23.03 2.29
N LYS A 234 -22.62 23.00 3.63
CA LYS A 234 -22.90 24.19 4.44
C LYS A 234 -22.20 24.11 5.80
N ILE A 235 -21.71 25.25 6.26
CA ILE A 235 -21.39 25.50 7.66
C ILE A 235 -22.37 26.53 8.21
N ASP A 236 -22.85 26.37 9.43
CA ASP A 236 -23.73 27.31 10.12
C ASP A 236 -23.06 27.78 11.42
N PRO A 237 -22.46 28.99 11.41
CA PRO A 237 -21.80 29.50 12.60
C PRO A 237 -22.76 29.82 13.76
N SER A 238 -24.04 30.10 13.47
CA SER A 238 -25.02 30.44 14.53
C SER A 238 -25.34 29.24 15.43
N ASP A 239 -25.43 28.07 14.83
CA ASP A 239 -25.72 26.80 15.54
C ASP A 239 -24.44 25.97 15.76
N LYS A 240 -23.29 26.45 15.30
CA LYS A 240 -22.01 25.72 15.28
C LYS A 240 -22.14 24.33 14.62
N THR A 241 -22.79 24.25 13.44
CA THR A 241 -22.99 23.00 12.72
C THR A 241 -22.28 22.92 11.39
N ILE A 242 -21.88 21.71 11.03
CA ILE A 242 -21.35 21.36 9.70
C ILE A 242 -22.34 20.38 9.05
N HIS A 243 -22.65 20.63 7.77
CA HIS A 243 -23.53 19.84 6.93
C HIS A 243 -22.74 19.24 5.77
N PRO A 244 -22.22 18.01 5.87
CA PRO A 244 -21.61 17.32 4.76
C PRO A 244 -22.58 17.16 3.58
N ALA A 245 -22.03 17.19 2.34
CA ALA A 245 -22.81 17.08 1.11
C ALA A 245 -23.12 15.62 0.73
N MET A 246 -22.61 14.66 1.48
CA MET A 246 -22.81 13.24 1.21
C MET A 246 -22.68 12.39 2.48
N GLN A 247 -23.04 11.13 2.34
CA GLN A 247 -23.01 10.14 3.40
C GLN A 247 -21.63 9.49 3.53
N THR A 248 -21.40 8.83 4.67
CA THR A 248 -20.27 7.97 4.97
C THR A 248 -20.72 6.54 5.25
N VAL A 249 -19.81 5.57 5.15
CA VAL A 249 -20.14 4.13 5.32
C VAL A 249 -20.84 3.85 6.65
N TYR A 250 -20.30 4.40 7.74
CA TYR A 250 -20.79 4.13 9.10
C TYR A 250 -21.54 5.29 9.75
N GLY A 251 -21.77 6.37 9.01
CA GLY A 251 -22.33 7.60 9.56
C GLY A 251 -21.36 8.32 10.50
N PHE A 252 -21.91 9.24 11.30
CA PHE A 252 -21.19 10.01 12.30
C PHE A 252 -21.56 9.58 13.71
N MET A 253 -20.54 9.46 14.56
CA MET A 253 -20.71 9.13 15.97
C MET A 253 -19.87 10.07 16.84
N THR A 254 -20.21 10.21 18.11
CA THR A 254 -19.47 11.00 19.11
C THR A 254 -19.08 10.15 20.32
N GLY A 255 -18.25 10.69 21.21
CA GLY A 255 -18.00 10.11 22.54
C GLY A 255 -16.77 9.21 22.65
N ALA A 256 -16.00 8.96 21.58
CA ALA A 256 -14.73 8.24 21.62
C ALA A 256 -13.61 9.12 21.06
N ASP A 257 -12.40 8.93 21.55
CA ASP A 257 -11.21 9.75 21.19
C ASP A 257 -10.73 9.52 19.75
N TRP A 258 -11.11 8.40 19.12
CA TRP A 258 -10.84 8.16 17.70
C TRP A 258 -11.89 8.82 16.77
N ARG A 259 -12.99 9.37 17.26
CA ARG A 259 -14.04 10.04 16.47
C ARG A 259 -13.66 11.49 16.26
N ARG A 260 -12.96 11.76 15.20
CA ARG A 260 -12.25 13.02 14.97
C ARG A 260 -12.29 13.44 13.51
N TRP A 261 -12.09 14.75 13.29
CA TRP A 261 -12.16 15.34 11.98
C TRP A 261 -11.14 16.49 11.80
N TYR A 262 -10.96 16.89 10.57
CA TYR A 262 -10.21 18.08 10.15
C TYR A 262 -10.83 18.64 8.88
N ALA A 263 -10.60 19.93 8.58
CA ALA A 263 -11.08 20.60 7.37
C ALA A 263 -9.96 20.73 6.34
N LEU A 264 -10.32 20.80 5.06
CA LEU A 264 -9.39 20.85 3.94
C LEU A 264 -9.84 21.84 2.86
N ASN A 265 -8.87 22.37 2.11
CA ASN A 265 -9.06 23.22 0.94
C ASN A 265 -9.75 24.55 1.26
N LEU A 266 -9.30 25.19 2.31
CA LEU A 266 -9.80 26.46 2.82
C LEU A 266 -8.77 27.58 2.62
N LEU A 267 -9.13 28.68 1.95
CA LEU A 267 -8.29 29.86 1.82
C LEU A 267 -7.99 30.50 3.18
N GLU A 268 -8.96 30.44 4.10
CA GLU A 268 -8.85 30.91 5.48
C GLU A 268 -7.78 30.16 6.29
N GLU A 269 -7.44 28.96 5.87
CA GLU A 269 -6.48 28.06 6.52
C GLU A 269 -5.19 27.84 5.69
N LEU A 270 -4.98 28.66 4.67
CA LEU A 270 -3.72 28.71 3.93
C LEU A 270 -2.69 29.55 4.72
N ASP A 271 -2.15 28.99 5.80
CA ASP A 271 -1.39 29.74 6.80
C ASP A 271 0.02 29.19 7.11
N LEU A 272 0.41 28.06 6.54
CA LEU A 272 1.76 27.50 6.66
C LEU A 272 2.52 27.43 5.31
N PRO A 273 3.84 27.70 5.33
CA PRO A 273 4.67 27.52 4.13
C PRO A 273 4.62 26.10 3.59
N GLY A 274 4.26 25.95 2.31
CA GLY A 274 4.13 24.66 1.67
C GLY A 274 2.69 24.12 1.63
N GLU A 275 1.73 24.93 2.03
CA GLU A 275 0.31 24.63 1.81
C GLU A 275 -0.20 25.24 0.50
N TYR A 276 -1.27 24.63 -0.04
CA TYR A 276 -1.97 25.14 -1.21
C TYR A 276 -3.48 24.87 -1.15
N VAL A 277 -4.23 25.67 -1.91
CA VAL A 277 -5.68 25.55 -2.11
C VAL A 277 -5.93 25.38 -3.61
N ILE A 278 -6.85 24.50 -3.97
CA ILE A 278 -7.31 24.26 -5.33
C ILE A 278 -8.63 25.00 -5.56
N ASP A 279 -8.64 25.81 -6.61
CA ASP A 279 -9.83 26.41 -7.20
C ASP A 279 -10.07 25.77 -8.57
N GLU A 280 -10.83 24.67 -8.58
CA GLU A 280 -11.11 23.89 -9.78
C GLU A 280 -11.95 24.69 -10.81
N GLU A 281 -12.88 25.51 -10.32
CA GLU A 281 -13.76 26.30 -11.17
C GLU A 281 -12.98 27.36 -11.97
N GLU A 282 -12.03 28.03 -11.34
CA GLU A 282 -11.14 29.01 -11.97
C GLU A 282 -9.93 28.37 -12.65
N GLY A 283 -9.61 27.11 -12.38
CA GLY A 283 -8.41 26.43 -12.86
C GLY A 283 -7.14 26.99 -12.28
N LYS A 284 -7.19 27.36 -11.00
CA LYS A 284 -6.11 28.04 -10.29
C LYS A 284 -5.73 27.29 -9.02
N MET A 285 -4.52 27.57 -8.57
CA MET A 285 -4.06 27.18 -7.24
C MET A 285 -3.50 28.37 -6.49
N TYR A 286 -3.77 28.43 -5.21
CA TYR A 286 -3.19 29.42 -4.30
C TYR A 286 -2.21 28.72 -3.39
N VAL A 287 -0.98 29.21 -3.31
CA VAL A 287 0.08 28.50 -2.61
C VAL A 287 0.87 29.43 -1.70
N TYR A 288 1.08 29.01 -0.46
CA TYR A 288 2.03 29.67 0.43
C TYR A 288 3.43 29.18 0.11
N GLN A 289 4.16 29.97 -0.68
CA GLN A 289 5.49 29.62 -1.17
C GLN A 289 6.48 29.49 -0.01
N LYS A 290 7.27 28.42 -0.02
CA LYS A 290 8.47 28.30 0.83
C LYS A 290 9.55 29.29 0.39
N ASP A 291 10.36 29.77 1.34
CA ASP A 291 11.37 30.81 1.07
C ASP A 291 12.39 30.40 0.00
N THR A 292 12.81 29.12 -0.02
CA THR A 292 13.78 28.63 -0.99
C THR A 292 13.09 27.68 -1.98
N LEU A 293 12.78 28.19 -3.16
CA LEU A 293 12.13 27.45 -4.22
C LEU A 293 13.08 27.26 -5.41
N SER A 294 13.46 26.03 -5.72
CA SER A 294 14.33 25.67 -6.87
C SER A 294 13.56 24.97 -7.99
N SER A 295 12.49 24.25 -7.67
CA SER A 295 11.65 23.56 -8.66
C SER A 295 10.19 23.57 -8.24
N LEU A 296 9.31 23.57 -9.24
CA LEU A 296 7.87 23.46 -9.08
C LEU A 296 7.33 22.49 -10.13
N HIS A 297 6.59 21.47 -9.66
CA HIS A 297 5.96 20.49 -10.53
C HIS A 297 4.48 20.36 -10.18
N VAL A 298 3.68 19.99 -11.18
CA VAL A 298 2.25 19.72 -11.03
C VAL A 298 1.94 18.36 -11.63
N SER A 299 1.17 17.51 -10.94
CA SER A 299 0.73 16.22 -11.47
C SER A 299 -0.38 16.41 -12.50
N VAL A 300 -0.31 15.66 -13.62
CA VAL A 300 -1.25 15.79 -14.73
C VAL A 300 -1.82 14.45 -15.16
N LEU A 301 -0.97 13.47 -15.48
CA LEU A 301 -1.38 12.19 -16.05
C LEU A 301 -2.10 11.33 -14.99
N ASP A 302 -3.33 10.92 -15.30
CA ASP A 302 -4.20 10.11 -14.43
C ASP A 302 -4.30 8.63 -14.86
N GLU A 303 -3.57 8.27 -15.90
CA GLU A 303 -3.30 6.89 -16.30
C GLU A 303 -1.95 6.42 -15.75
N PRO A 304 -1.63 5.09 -15.79
CA PRO A 304 -0.29 4.61 -15.44
C PRO A 304 0.81 5.29 -16.26
N LEU A 305 1.96 5.59 -15.63
CA LEU A 305 3.08 6.14 -16.38
C LEU A 305 3.61 5.12 -17.40
N VAL A 306 3.67 3.85 -16.99
CA VAL A 306 4.07 2.72 -17.84
C VAL A 306 3.06 1.58 -17.63
N ALA A 307 2.57 0.99 -18.72
CA ALA A 307 1.78 -0.22 -18.71
C ALA A 307 2.51 -1.33 -19.46
N LEU A 308 2.74 -2.44 -18.76
CA LEU A 308 3.29 -3.67 -19.32
C LEU A 308 2.15 -4.69 -19.42
N GLU A 309 1.77 -5.05 -20.62
CA GLU A 309 0.59 -5.89 -20.86
C GLU A 309 0.92 -7.00 -21.87
N HIS A 310 0.60 -8.25 -21.50
CA HIS A 310 0.79 -9.43 -22.37
C HIS A 310 2.24 -9.57 -22.88
N CYS A 311 3.23 -9.25 -22.04
CA CYS A 311 4.65 -9.28 -22.41
C CYS A 311 5.49 -10.08 -21.43
N SER A 312 6.69 -10.47 -21.86
CA SER A 312 7.66 -11.17 -21.03
C SER A 312 9.07 -10.63 -21.18
N ASP A 313 9.91 -10.95 -20.21
CA ASP A 313 11.34 -10.71 -20.22
C ASP A 313 11.70 -9.23 -20.38
N VAL A 314 10.96 -8.35 -19.66
CA VAL A 314 11.17 -6.91 -19.66
C VAL A 314 11.77 -6.46 -18.34
N THR A 315 12.82 -5.61 -18.42
CA THR A 315 13.46 -5.00 -17.24
C THR A 315 13.41 -3.48 -17.33
N LEU A 316 12.85 -2.83 -16.32
CA LEU A 316 12.98 -1.40 -16.05
C LEU A 316 14.06 -1.23 -14.98
N GLU A 317 15.15 -0.53 -15.29
CA GLU A 317 16.33 -0.52 -14.42
C GLU A 317 16.81 0.91 -14.12
N ASN A 318 17.00 1.21 -12.83
CA ASN A 318 17.64 2.46 -12.34
C ASN A 318 16.95 3.75 -12.84
N LEU A 319 15.63 3.76 -12.95
CA LEU A 319 14.81 4.89 -13.39
C LEU A 319 14.05 5.51 -12.22
N THR A 320 13.75 6.81 -12.33
CA THR A 320 12.81 7.48 -11.43
C THR A 320 11.46 7.64 -12.13
N PHE A 321 10.37 7.25 -11.46
CA PHE A 321 8.98 7.44 -11.89
C PHE A 321 8.29 8.39 -10.89
N GLU A 322 7.70 9.49 -11.38
CA GLU A 322 7.19 10.52 -10.47
C GLU A 322 6.08 11.38 -11.06
N TYR A 323 5.35 12.07 -10.17
CA TYR A 323 4.34 13.08 -10.46
C TYR A 323 3.14 12.62 -11.29
N GLY A 324 2.82 11.32 -11.26
CA GLY A 324 1.56 10.83 -11.81
C GLY A 324 0.43 10.96 -10.80
N ARG A 325 -0.82 11.12 -11.28
CA ARG A 325 -1.99 11.27 -10.41
C ARG A 325 -2.54 9.93 -9.92
N TYR A 326 -2.12 8.78 -10.47
CA TYR A 326 -2.67 7.48 -10.11
C TYR A 326 -1.59 6.40 -9.96
N ILE A 327 -1.43 5.53 -10.93
CA ILE A 327 -0.53 4.36 -10.89
C ILE A 327 0.82 4.71 -11.54
N GLY A 328 1.92 4.36 -10.89
CA GLY A 328 3.24 4.51 -11.48
C GLY A 328 3.49 3.50 -12.59
N ILE A 329 3.52 2.20 -12.27
CA ILE A 329 3.76 1.11 -13.21
C ILE A 329 2.66 0.07 -13.07
N TYR A 330 2.05 -0.31 -14.19
CA TYR A 330 1.01 -1.32 -14.28
C TYR A 330 1.50 -2.56 -15.02
N LEU A 331 1.18 -3.75 -14.48
CA LEU A 331 1.47 -5.05 -15.09
C LEU A 331 0.19 -5.88 -15.24
N GLU A 332 -0.05 -6.47 -16.42
CA GLU A 332 -1.16 -7.38 -16.66
C GLU A 332 -0.71 -8.51 -17.60
N ASP A 333 -0.98 -9.75 -17.23
CA ASP A 333 -0.61 -10.96 -17.97
C ASP A 333 0.86 -10.93 -18.45
N THR A 334 1.75 -10.68 -17.48
CA THR A 334 3.19 -10.54 -17.75
C THR A 334 3.98 -11.69 -17.16
N LYS A 335 5.17 -11.96 -17.70
CA LYS A 335 6.06 -12.98 -17.19
C LYS A 335 7.51 -12.50 -17.18
N HIS A 336 8.25 -12.81 -16.09
CA HIS A 336 9.64 -12.44 -15.90
C HIS A 336 9.92 -10.93 -16.06
N VAL A 337 8.96 -10.06 -15.68
CA VAL A 337 9.20 -8.61 -15.62
C VAL A 337 10.00 -8.27 -14.37
N ARG A 338 10.97 -7.38 -14.51
CA ARG A 338 11.78 -6.83 -13.40
C ARG A 338 11.70 -5.32 -13.35
N ILE A 339 11.34 -4.79 -12.20
CA ILE A 339 11.47 -3.37 -11.83
C ILE A 339 12.60 -3.34 -10.82
N GLN A 340 13.79 -2.89 -11.23
CA GLN A 340 15.02 -3.05 -10.46
C GLN A 340 15.76 -1.75 -10.25
N GLY A 341 16.16 -1.46 -9.01
CA GLY A 341 16.94 -0.26 -8.68
C GLY A 341 16.20 1.05 -8.95
N CYS A 342 14.88 1.01 -9.10
CA CYS A 342 14.08 2.16 -9.45
C CYS A 342 13.65 2.97 -8.21
N THR A 343 13.45 4.27 -8.42
CA THR A 343 12.77 5.15 -7.45
C THR A 343 11.38 5.46 -7.97
N ILE A 344 10.33 5.19 -7.17
CA ILE A 344 8.95 5.54 -7.52
C ILE A 344 8.41 6.42 -6.40
N ARG A 345 8.14 7.70 -6.73
CA ARG A 345 7.78 8.70 -5.72
C ARG A 345 6.74 9.69 -6.22
N ASN A 346 6.11 10.41 -5.29
CA ASN A 346 5.21 11.51 -5.63
C ASN A 346 4.10 11.10 -6.61
N MET A 347 3.56 9.88 -6.39
CA MET A 347 2.40 9.38 -7.11
C MET A 347 1.13 9.64 -6.31
N GLY A 348 0.05 10.00 -6.99
CA GLY A 348 -1.24 10.24 -6.33
C GLY A 348 -1.99 8.96 -5.92
N GLY A 349 -1.66 7.82 -6.50
CA GLY A 349 -2.20 6.49 -6.19
C GLY A 349 -1.11 5.55 -5.68
N VAL A 350 -0.96 4.38 -6.33
CA VAL A 350 0.01 3.35 -5.97
C VAL A 350 1.26 3.42 -6.87
N ALA A 351 2.41 2.99 -6.33
CA ALA A 351 3.64 2.96 -7.10
C ALA A 351 3.61 1.89 -8.20
N VAL A 352 3.25 0.65 -7.84
CA VAL A 352 3.16 -0.48 -8.80
C VAL A 352 1.88 -1.25 -8.56
N SER A 353 1.17 -1.61 -9.63
CA SER A 353 0.03 -2.54 -9.59
C SER A 353 0.23 -3.70 -10.54
N MET A 354 0.18 -4.93 -10.01
CA MET A 354 0.19 -6.16 -10.78
C MET A 354 -1.21 -6.77 -10.83
N GLY A 355 -1.78 -6.77 -12.03
CA GLY A 355 -3.11 -7.31 -12.35
C GLY A 355 -4.25 -6.31 -12.24
N LYS A 356 -5.38 -6.73 -12.79
CA LYS A 356 -6.62 -5.94 -12.86
C LYS A 356 -7.13 -5.57 -11.46
N GLY A 357 -7.64 -4.37 -11.36
CA GLY A 357 -8.48 -3.97 -10.25
C GLY A 357 -9.96 -4.15 -10.56
N SER A 358 -10.80 -3.34 -9.93
CA SER A 358 -12.25 -3.47 -10.07
C SER A 358 -12.89 -2.09 -10.17
N PHE A 359 -13.81 -1.93 -11.10
CA PHE A 359 -14.49 -0.66 -11.31
C PHE A 359 -15.98 -0.85 -11.61
N THR A 360 -16.82 -0.02 -11.00
CA THR A 360 -18.26 0.07 -11.32
C THR A 360 -18.59 1.48 -11.73
N PRO A 361 -18.87 1.76 -13.01
CA PRO A 361 -19.23 3.10 -13.46
C PRO A 361 -20.45 3.64 -12.74
N GLY A 362 -20.37 4.86 -12.22
CA GLY A 362 -21.50 5.60 -11.66
C GLY A 362 -22.04 5.09 -10.32
N LYS A 363 -21.47 4.04 -9.75
CA LYS A 363 -21.84 3.56 -8.40
C LYS A 363 -20.71 3.76 -7.41
N VAL A 364 -20.92 4.57 -6.39
CA VAL A 364 -20.13 4.55 -5.17
C VAL A 364 -20.88 3.68 -4.17
N THR A 365 -20.41 2.47 -3.93
CA THR A 365 -20.99 1.61 -2.91
C THR A 365 -20.42 2.01 -1.56
N LEU A 366 -21.24 2.54 -0.68
CA LEU A 366 -20.86 2.94 0.67
C LEU A 366 -20.97 1.79 1.70
N LYS A 367 -21.15 0.54 1.23
CA LYS A 367 -21.23 -0.61 2.14
C LYS A 367 -19.98 -1.46 1.98
N PRO A 368 -19.02 -1.38 2.90
CA PRO A 368 -17.97 -2.37 2.97
C PRO A 368 -18.65 -3.73 3.19
N HIS A 369 -18.22 -4.73 2.46
CA HIS A 369 -18.73 -6.11 2.55
C HIS A 369 -20.16 -6.37 2.01
N ALA A 370 -20.79 -5.42 1.33
CA ALA A 370 -22.07 -5.69 0.66
C ALA A 370 -21.87 -6.53 -0.61
N ALA A 371 -22.83 -7.43 -0.90
CA ALA A 371 -22.80 -8.33 -2.07
C ALA A 371 -22.78 -7.63 -3.45
N GLU A 372 -22.92 -6.33 -3.48
CA GLU A 372 -22.89 -5.50 -4.69
C GLU A 372 -21.61 -4.66 -4.83
N ALA A 373 -20.68 -4.75 -3.86
CA ALA A 373 -19.37 -4.12 -3.94
C ALA A 373 -18.47 -4.92 -4.90
N GLY A 374 -17.38 -4.37 -5.35
CA GLY A 374 -16.38 -5.09 -6.12
C GLY A 374 -16.38 -4.87 -7.63
N GLY A 375 -17.44 -4.40 -8.23
CA GLY A 375 -17.44 -4.02 -9.66
C GLY A 375 -16.91 -5.07 -10.65
N GLU A 376 -16.65 -4.64 -11.90
CA GLU A 376 -16.12 -5.50 -12.94
C GLU A 376 -14.57 -5.48 -12.97
N PRO A 377 -13.92 -6.63 -13.29
CA PRO A 377 -12.47 -6.66 -13.51
C PRO A 377 -12.06 -5.64 -14.55
N THR A 378 -11.18 -4.72 -14.20
CA THR A 378 -10.82 -3.60 -15.07
C THR A 378 -9.31 -3.39 -15.08
N SER A 379 -8.74 -3.28 -16.28
CA SER A 379 -7.32 -3.00 -16.49
C SER A 379 -6.96 -1.58 -16.06
N ARG A 380 -5.73 -1.38 -15.58
CA ARG A 380 -5.13 -0.07 -15.27
C ARG A 380 -5.83 0.71 -14.15
N VAL A 381 -6.59 0.02 -13.30
CA VAL A 381 -7.21 0.62 -12.11
C VAL A 381 -6.97 -0.24 -10.86
N ILE A 382 -7.04 0.38 -9.71
CA ILE A 382 -7.21 -0.29 -8.41
C ILE A 382 -8.70 -0.39 -8.10
N GLY A 383 -9.39 0.74 -8.13
CA GLY A 383 -10.82 0.82 -7.89
C GLY A 383 -11.23 0.23 -6.55
N ASP A 384 -12.28 -0.60 -6.55
CA ASP A 384 -12.76 -1.32 -5.37
C ASP A 384 -12.17 -2.74 -5.25
N LEU A 385 -10.84 -2.84 -5.31
CA LEU A 385 -10.14 -4.12 -5.23
C LEU A 385 -10.44 -4.88 -3.93
N ILE A 386 -10.53 -4.16 -2.81
CA ILE A 386 -10.87 -4.74 -1.51
C ILE A 386 -12.25 -5.41 -1.58
N GLY A 387 -13.26 -4.67 -2.00
CA GLY A 387 -14.61 -5.20 -2.16
C GLY A 387 -14.66 -6.39 -3.11
N LYS A 388 -13.95 -6.33 -4.23
CA LYS A 388 -13.87 -7.42 -5.22
C LYS A 388 -13.31 -8.70 -4.63
N VAL A 389 -12.16 -8.63 -3.97
CA VAL A 389 -11.49 -9.79 -3.35
C VAL A 389 -12.35 -10.38 -2.22
N TYR A 390 -13.00 -9.52 -1.42
CA TYR A 390 -13.90 -9.98 -0.36
C TYR A 390 -15.14 -10.70 -0.87
N GLN A 391 -15.62 -10.40 -2.06
CA GLN A 391 -16.84 -11.01 -2.62
C GLN A 391 -16.57 -12.21 -3.49
N GLU A 392 -15.48 -12.19 -4.23
CA GLU A 392 -15.12 -13.23 -5.16
C GLU A 392 -13.86 -13.96 -4.70
N THR A 393 -14.03 -14.94 -3.83
CA THR A 393 -12.95 -15.78 -3.26
C THR A 393 -11.96 -16.31 -4.32
N LEU A 394 -12.42 -16.58 -5.53
CA LEU A 394 -11.61 -17.09 -6.65
C LEU A 394 -11.21 -16.00 -7.65
N TYR A 395 -11.33 -14.73 -7.27
CA TYR A 395 -10.96 -13.64 -8.17
C TYR A 395 -9.50 -13.72 -8.59
N ASN A 396 -9.25 -13.85 -9.89
CA ASN A 396 -7.92 -13.83 -10.48
C ASN A 396 -7.69 -12.49 -11.17
N ARG A 397 -6.65 -11.79 -10.75
CA ARG A 397 -6.32 -10.47 -11.27
C ARG A 397 -5.60 -10.46 -12.61
N GLU A 398 -5.27 -11.63 -13.17
CA GLU A 398 -4.48 -11.73 -14.41
C GLU A 398 -3.12 -11.00 -14.32
N ALA A 399 -2.45 -11.07 -13.18
CA ALA A 399 -1.19 -10.35 -12.96
C ALA A 399 0.01 -11.01 -13.67
N GLY A 400 -0.15 -12.25 -14.14
CA GLY A 400 0.96 -13.02 -14.67
C GLY A 400 1.81 -13.67 -13.56
N SER A 401 3.04 -14.09 -13.91
CA SER A 401 3.92 -14.86 -13.01
C SER A 401 5.39 -14.46 -13.10
N ASP A 402 6.14 -14.84 -12.06
CA ASP A 402 7.59 -14.67 -11.96
C ASP A 402 8.05 -13.21 -12.13
N ASN A 403 7.18 -12.23 -11.79
CA ASN A 403 7.50 -10.80 -11.85
C ASN A 403 8.12 -10.34 -10.52
N GLY A 404 9.05 -9.39 -10.56
CA GLY A 404 9.75 -8.93 -9.37
C GLY A 404 9.98 -7.43 -9.31
N ILE A 405 9.81 -6.87 -8.10
CA ILE A 405 10.21 -5.50 -7.74
C ILE A 405 11.40 -5.64 -6.80
N VAL A 406 12.57 -5.18 -7.21
CA VAL A 406 13.84 -5.47 -6.54
C VAL A 406 14.65 -4.20 -6.36
N ASP A 407 15.26 -4.02 -5.18
CA ASP A 407 16.18 -2.91 -4.90
C ASP A 407 15.55 -1.51 -5.14
N CYS A 408 14.25 -1.35 -4.88
CA CYS A 408 13.52 -0.12 -5.19
C CYS A 408 13.27 0.76 -3.96
N TYR A 409 13.23 2.08 -4.21
CA TYR A 409 12.74 3.08 -3.26
C TYR A 409 11.33 3.51 -3.66
N ILE A 410 10.35 3.36 -2.77
CA ILE A 410 8.94 3.72 -2.99
C ILE A 410 8.51 4.64 -1.84
N TYR A 411 8.19 5.90 -2.15
CA TYR A 411 7.81 6.86 -1.11
C TYR A 411 6.98 8.03 -1.63
N HIS A 412 6.33 8.74 -0.72
CA HIS A 412 5.42 9.84 -0.99
C HIS A 412 4.30 9.46 -1.98
N VAL A 413 3.79 8.24 -1.88
CA VAL A 413 2.65 7.81 -2.69
C VAL A 413 1.32 8.05 -1.97
N GLY A 414 0.27 8.33 -2.75
CA GLY A 414 -1.01 8.80 -2.24
C GLY A 414 -1.85 7.72 -1.57
N ALA A 415 -1.80 6.51 -2.09
CA ALA A 415 -2.50 5.34 -1.56
C ALA A 415 -1.51 4.29 -1.03
N GLY A 416 -1.44 3.09 -1.59
CA GLY A 416 -0.48 2.07 -1.19
C GLY A 416 0.83 2.10 -1.98
N GLY A 417 1.82 1.31 -1.56
CA GLY A 417 3.08 1.15 -2.27
C GLY A 417 2.94 0.22 -3.48
N VAL A 418 2.74 -1.07 -3.24
CA VAL A 418 2.66 -2.12 -4.26
C VAL A 418 1.37 -2.91 -4.12
N SER A 419 0.69 -3.18 -5.23
CA SER A 419 -0.42 -4.12 -5.30
C SER A 419 0.02 -5.37 -6.06
N LEU A 420 0.29 -6.45 -5.34
CA LEU A 420 0.90 -7.68 -5.82
C LEU A 420 -0.18 -8.76 -5.98
N GLY A 421 -0.61 -9.02 -7.21
CA GLY A 421 -1.56 -10.07 -7.52
C GLY A 421 -0.91 -11.28 -8.18
N GLY A 422 -1.71 -12.25 -8.56
CA GLY A 422 -1.32 -13.40 -9.38
C GLY A 422 -1.39 -14.75 -8.66
N GLY A 423 -1.48 -15.79 -9.48
CA GLY A 423 -1.76 -17.16 -9.04
C GLY A 423 -3.24 -17.47 -9.11
N ASP A 424 -3.56 -18.75 -9.08
CA ASP A 424 -4.94 -19.26 -9.23
C ASP A 424 -5.37 -20.02 -7.99
N ARG A 425 -6.32 -19.44 -7.25
CA ARG A 425 -6.87 -20.06 -6.03
C ARG A 425 -7.68 -21.32 -6.29
N ALA A 426 -8.29 -21.48 -7.46
CA ALA A 426 -9.05 -22.70 -7.76
C ALA A 426 -8.16 -23.93 -7.85
N SER A 427 -6.94 -23.79 -8.35
CA SER A 427 -5.95 -24.85 -8.52
C SER A 427 -4.79 -24.82 -7.52
N LEU A 428 -4.71 -23.77 -6.69
CA LEU A 428 -3.56 -23.42 -5.85
C LEU A 428 -2.25 -23.25 -6.65
N THR A 429 -2.34 -22.86 -7.92
CA THR A 429 -1.16 -22.61 -8.76
C THR A 429 -0.49 -21.31 -8.38
N PRO A 430 0.80 -21.31 -7.99
CA PRO A 430 1.49 -20.12 -7.56
C PRO A 430 1.87 -19.20 -8.73
N ALA A 431 1.86 -17.88 -8.50
CA ALA A 431 2.39 -16.90 -9.44
C ALA A 431 3.89 -16.63 -9.23
N ASN A 432 4.42 -16.81 -8.04
CA ASN A 432 5.79 -16.46 -7.67
C ASN A 432 6.17 -14.99 -7.95
N ASN A 433 5.20 -14.08 -7.90
CA ASN A 433 5.48 -12.66 -7.97
C ASN A 433 6.07 -12.19 -6.63
N PHE A 434 6.97 -11.21 -6.66
CA PHE A 434 7.66 -10.83 -5.42
C PHE A 434 8.08 -9.36 -5.33
N VAL A 435 8.24 -8.92 -4.09
CA VAL A 435 8.87 -7.65 -3.70
C VAL A 435 10.06 -7.98 -2.81
N GLU A 436 11.26 -7.57 -3.19
CA GLU A 436 12.49 -7.93 -2.48
C GLU A 436 13.43 -6.75 -2.33
N ASN A 437 14.03 -6.63 -1.15
CA ASN A 437 15.03 -5.62 -0.82
C ASN A 437 14.62 -4.19 -1.17
N CYS A 438 13.37 -3.80 -0.84
CA CYS A 438 12.82 -2.49 -1.12
C CYS A 438 12.66 -1.64 0.15
N ARG A 439 12.69 -0.30 -0.01
CA ARG A 439 12.24 0.63 1.03
C ARG A 439 10.93 1.25 0.61
N ILE A 440 9.89 1.07 1.43
CA ILE A 440 8.52 1.56 1.18
C ILE A 440 8.11 2.41 2.38
N HIS A 441 8.00 3.72 2.19
CA HIS A 441 7.75 4.62 3.30
C HIS A 441 7.00 5.89 2.91
N ASP A 442 6.47 6.60 3.90
CA ASP A 442 5.72 7.84 3.71
C ASP A 442 4.64 7.69 2.63
N PHE A 443 3.89 6.60 2.70
CA PHE A 443 2.76 6.29 1.83
C PHE A 443 1.43 6.63 2.52
N ASN A 444 0.29 6.46 1.82
CA ASN A 444 -1.05 6.84 2.30
C ASN A 444 -1.22 8.35 2.56
N ARG A 445 -0.64 9.19 1.74
CA ARG A 445 -0.79 10.65 1.90
C ARG A 445 -2.23 11.12 1.64
N ILE A 446 -2.95 10.41 0.78
CA ILE A 446 -4.29 10.76 0.28
C ILE A 446 -5.34 9.77 0.76
N GLU A 447 -5.24 8.51 0.37
CA GLU A 447 -6.11 7.43 0.83
C GLU A 447 -5.40 6.67 1.95
N LYS A 448 -6.01 6.58 3.14
CA LYS A 448 -5.33 6.12 4.35
C LYS A 448 -5.66 4.67 4.69
N SER A 449 -6.88 4.41 5.15
CA SER A 449 -7.25 3.09 5.68
C SER A 449 -7.30 2.02 4.61
N TYR A 450 -6.79 0.83 4.94
CA TYR A 450 -6.78 -0.35 4.05
C TYR A 450 -6.05 -0.11 2.71
N ARG A 451 -5.06 0.78 2.70
CA ARG A 451 -4.14 1.00 1.58
C ARG A 451 -2.72 0.65 2.02
N PRO A 452 -2.34 -0.64 2.03
CA PRO A 452 -1.08 -1.09 2.60
C PRO A 452 0.15 -0.67 1.78
N GLY A 453 1.31 -0.68 2.45
CA GLY A 453 2.59 -0.59 1.75
C GLY A 453 2.74 -1.69 0.70
N VAL A 454 2.30 -2.92 1.02
CA VAL A 454 2.19 -4.02 0.06
C VAL A 454 0.84 -4.73 0.23
N TRP A 455 0.03 -4.70 -0.80
CA TRP A 455 -1.15 -5.55 -0.97
C TRP A 455 -0.73 -6.87 -1.63
N ILE A 456 -1.20 -8.01 -1.12
CA ILE A 456 -0.94 -9.32 -1.72
C ILE A 456 -2.26 -10.06 -1.90
N ASP A 457 -2.49 -10.65 -3.08
CA ASP A 457 -3.61 -11.58 -3.30
C ASP A 457 -3.21 -12.73 -4.26
N GLY A 458 -4.09 -13.72 -4.41
CA GLY A 458 -3.85 -14.87 -5.27
C GLY A 458 -3.11 -16.01 -4.56
N VAL A 459 -2.04 -16.54 -5.15
CA VAL A 459 -1.32 -17.71 -4.62
C VAL A 459 0.19 -17.59 -4.79
N GLY A 460 0.94 -17.92 -3.73
CA GLY A 460 2.38 -18.16 -3.78
C GLY A 460 3.23 -16.92 -4.08
N ASN A 461 2.79 -15.74 -3.64
CA ASN A 461 3.54 -14.50 -3.77
C ASN A 461 4.41 -14.23 -2.54
N ARG A 462 5.47 -13.40 -2.68
CA ARG A 462 6.46 -13.20 -1.62
C ARG A 462 6.83 -11.73 -1.40
N VAL A 463 6.97 -11.35 -0.13
CA VAL A 463 7.59 -10.09 0.28
C VAL A 463 8.78 -10.40 1.19
N SER A 464 9.97 -9.95 0.83
CA SER A 464 11.21 -10.32 1.51
C SER A 464 12.17 -9.14 1.67
N GLN A 465 12.86 -9.09 2.82
CA GLN A 465 13.94 -8.12 3.10
C GLN A 465 13.56 -6.64 2.83
N CYS A 466 12.32 -6.26 3.11
CA CYS A 466 11.85 -4.89 2.91
C CYS A 466 11.85 -4.09 4.21
N ASP A 467 12.18 -2.79 4.11
CA ASP A 467 11.88 -1.81 5.14
C ASP A 467 10.56 -1.12 4.81
N ILE A 468 9.53 -1.27 5.66
CA ILE A 468 8.22 -0.64 5.49
C ILE A 468 7.93 0.24 6.70
N TYR A 469 7.80 1.56 6.51
CA TYR A 469 7.73 2.46 7.66
C TYR A 469 7.06 3.81 7.36
N ASN A 470 6.75 4.56 8.42
CA ASN A 470 6.15 5.89 8.39
C ASN A 470 4.83 5.92 7.61
N ALA A 471 3.81 5.23 8.11
CA ALA A 471 2.50 5.23 7.47
C ALA A 471 1.35 5.39 8.48
N PRO A 472 0.29 6.08 8.09
CA PRO A 472 -0.91 6.20 8.93
C PRO A 472 -1.66 4.88 9.12
N SER A 473 -1.53 3.93 8.18
CA SER A 473 -2.20 2.64 8.16
C SER A 473 -1.20 1.48 8.08
N MET A 474 -1.65 0.30 7.64
CA MET A 474 -0.93 -0.98 7.67
C MET A 474 0.25 -1.07 6.69
N ALA A 475 1.23 -1.90 7.04
CA ALA A 475 2.36 -2.20 6.16
C ALA A 475 1.99 -3.21 5.08
N ILE A 476 1.38 -4.34 5.46
CA ILE A 476 1.02 -5.43 4.54
C ILE A 476 -0.40 -5.87 4.81
N LEU A 477 -1.19 -6.00 3.74
CA LEU A 477 -2.48 -6.66 3.75
C LEU A 477 -2.45 -7.78 2.73
N PHE A 478 -2.90 -8.98 3.10
CA PHE A 478 -2.92 -10.07 2.16
C PHE A 478 -4.22 -10.87 2.19
N HIS A 479 -4.52 -11.50 1.06
CA HIS A 479 -5.56 -12.48 0.83
C HIS A 479 -5.03 -13.61 -0.04
N GLY A 480 -5.57 -14.82 0.14
CA GLY A 480 -5.17 -15.97 -0.68
C GLY A 480 -4.24 -16.93 0.05
N ASN A 481 -3.49 -17.70 -0.73
CA ASN A 481 -2.83 -18.90 -0.23
C ASN A 481 -1.33 -18.93 -0.48
N ASN A 482 -0.59 -19.61 0.41
CA ASN A 482 0.82 -19.95 0.24
C ASN A 482 1.76 -18.75 0.06
N HIS A 483 1.41 -17.60 0.63
CA HIS A 483 2.27 -16.42 0.61
C HIS A 483 3.38 -16.52 1.65
N VAL A 484 4.51 -15.90 1.35
CA VAL A 484 5.64 -15.80 2.29
C VAL A 484 6.00 -14.34 2.54
N ILE A 485 5.92 -13.92 3.79
CA ILE A 485 6.37 -12.61 4.26
C ILE A 485 7.55 -12.86 5.21
N GLU A 486 8.74 -12.41 4.81
CA GLU A 486 9.95 -12.77 5.54
C GLU A 486 11.02 -11.66 5.57
N TYR A 487 11.81 -11.65 6.62
CA TYR A 487 12.94 -10.72 6.79
C TYR A 487 12.58 -9.25 6.65
N CYS A 488 11.32 -8.88 6.84
CA CYS A 488 10.89 -7.49 6.74
C CYS A 488 11.11 -6.74 8.05
N LYS A 489 11.53 -5.48 7.96
CA LYS A 489 11.57 -4.54 9.07
C LYS A 489 10.39 -3.59 8.94
N ILE A 490 9.43 -3.69 9.87
CA ILE A 490 8.19 -2.92 9.87
C ILE A 490 8.19 -2.00 11.09
N THR A 491 8.22 -0.69 10.86
CA THR A 491 8.35 0.29 11.94
C THR A 491 7.49 1.51 11.72
N ASN A 492 6.93 2.07 12.80
CA ASN A 492 6.15 3.30 12.76
C ASN A 492 5.04 3.29 11.69
N VAL A 493 4.27 2.22 11.65
CA VAL A 493 3.05 2.09 10.84
C VAL A 493 1.81 2.06 11.74
N CYS A 494 0.61 2.13 11.16
CA CYS A 494 -0.65 2.31 11.89
C CYS A 494 -0.65 3.56 12.78
N GLY A 495 -0.01 4.63 12.34
CA GLY A 495 0.21 5.85 13.14
C GLY A 495 -1.06 6.66 13.41
N GLU A 496 -2.06 6.59 12.52
CA GLU A 496 -3.29 7.35 12.65
C GLU A 496 -4.53 6.49 12.88
N VAL A 497 -4.48 5.20 12.60
CA VAL A 497 -5.62 4.28 12.70
C VAL A 497 -5.72 3.64 14.08
N ASP A 498 -6.91 3.18 14.41
CA ASP A 498 -7.19 2.27 15.51
C ASP A 498 -7.70 0.94 14.94
N ASP A 499 -7.63 -0.15 15.69
CA ASP A 499 -8.15 -1.47 15.32
C ASP A 499 -7.63 -1.97 13.95
N GLN A 500 -6.31 -1.93 13.78
CA GLN A 500 -5.61 -2.42 12.58
C GLN A 500 -4.32 -3.15 12.91
N GLY A 501 -3.87 -4.01 11.99
CA GLY A 501 -2.60 -4.71 12.06
C GLY A 501 -1.54 -4.15 11.12
N ALA A 502 -0.27 -4.16 11.53
CA ALA A 502 0.84 -3.88 10.63
C ALA A 502 0.90 -4.92 9.49
N ILE A 503 0.66 -6.19 9.82
CA ILE A 503 0.28 -7.25 8.86
C ILE A 503 -1.15 -7.67 9.20
N TYR A 504 -2.04 -7.63 8.22
CA TYR A 504 -3.47 -7.87 8.38
C TYR A 504 -4.03 -8.80 7.31
N TYR A 505 -4.89 -9.74 7.71
CA TYR A 505 -5.72 -10.55 6.83
C TYR A 505 -6.91 -11.13 7.60
N GLY A 506 -7.94 -11.59 6.89
CA GLY A 506 -9.07 -12.18 7.59
C GLY A 506 -10.30 -12.50 6.75
N ARG A 507 -11.29 -13.05 7.43
CA ARG A 507 -12.63 -13.38 6.95
C ARG A 507 -12.72 -14.56 5.99
N ASP A 508 -11.63 -15.28 5.74
CA ASP A 508 -11.63 -16.44 4.86
C ASP A 508 -10.77 -17.58 5.44
N PRO A 509 -11.37 -18.58 6.08
CA PRO A 509 -10.62 -19.73 6.62
C PRO A 509 -9.87 -20.54 5.57
N SER A 510 -10.22 -20.40 4.29
CA SER A 510 -9.52 -21.10 3.20
C SER A 510 -8.19 -20.46 2.82
N GLU A 511 -7.88 -19.26 3.33
CA GLU A 511 -6.61 -18.56 3.09
C GLU A 511 -5.48 -19.12 3.95
N GLN A 512 -5.07 -20.36 3.67
CA GLN A 512 -4.06 -21.08 4.43
C GLN A 512 -2.73 -21.24 3.68
N GLY A 513 -1.73 -21.81 4.37
CA GLY A 513 -0.38 -21.96 3.87
C GLY A 513 0.45 -20.68 3.90
N ASN A 514 -0.06 -19.62 4.49
CA ASN A 514 0.63 -18.35 4.59
C ASN A 514 1.64 -18.34 5.73
N VAL A 515 2.84 -17.85 5.45
CA VAL A 515 3.98 -17.84 6.39
C VAL A 515 4.44 -16.42 6.66
N ILE A 516 4.54 -16.06 7.94
CA ILE A 516 5.14 -14.80 8.41
C ILE A 516 6.34 -15.16 9.27
N ARG A 517 7.56 -14.87 8.82
CA ARG A 517 8.76 -15.29 9.54
C ARG A 517 9.90 -14.31 9.48
N TYR A 518 10.70 -14.30 10.57
CA TYR A 518 11.93 -13.51 10.66
C TYR A 518 11.72 -12.01 10.40
N CYS A 519 10.53 -11.48 10.71
CA CYS A 519 10.21 -10.07 10.61
C CYS A 519 10.48 -9.35 11.93
N TYR A 520 10.82 -8.08 11.86
CA TYR A 520 11.00 -7.21 13.02
C TYR A 520 9.93 -6.13 13.04
N PHE A 521 9.10 -6.15 14.07
CA PHE A 521 8.08 -5.15 14.33
C PHE A 521 8.53 -4.25 15.48
N HIS A 522 8.58 -2.95 15.22
CA HIS A 522 9.06 -2.01 16.23
C HIS A 522 8.39 -0.64 16.15
N LYS A 523 8.17 -0.01 17.31
CA LYS A 523 7.56 1.32 17.42
C LYS A 523 6.23 1.44 16.66
N LEU A 524 5.38 0.44 16.75
CA LEU A 524 4.01 0.56 16.28
C LEU A 524 3.22 1.45 17.25
N SER A 525 2.15 2.08 16.71
CA SER A 525 1.31 2.97 17.50
C SER A 525 0.74 2.24 18.74
N PRO A 526 0.75 2.86 19.94
CA PRO A 526 0.08 2.31 21.12
C PRO A 526 -1.45 2.53 21.10
N ARG A 527 -2.03 3.00 20.01
CA ARG A 527 -3.48 3.24 19.88
C ARG A 527 -4.29 1.98 20.10
N HIS A 528 -5.59 2.15 20.31
CA HIS A 528 -6.52 1.08 20.58
C HIS A 528 -6.46 -0.02 19.50
N ARG A 529 -6.18 -1.26 19.93
CA ARG A 529 -6.07 -2.45 19.07
C ARG A 529 -5.15 -2.31 17.85
N VAL A 530 -4.09 -1.51 17.94
CA VAL A 530 -3.01 -1.58 16.96
C VAL A 530 -2.17 -2.79 17.26
N THR A 531 -2.02 -3.68 16.27
CA THR A 531 -1.30 -4.95 16.38
C THR A 531 -0.16 -5.06 15.36
N ALA A 532 0.77 -5.95 15.59
CA ALA A 532 1.78 -6.30 14.60
C ALA A 532 1.26 -7.33 13.60
N THR A 533 0.61 -8.41 14.09
CA THR A 533 -0.06 -9.41 13.27
C THR A 533 -1.52 -9.55 13.68
N TYR A 534 -2.42 -9.32 12.73
CA TYR A 534 -3.86 -9.35 12.97
C TYR A 534 -4.52 -10.41 12.09
N HIS A 535 -4.91 -11.53 12.71
CA HIS A 535 -5.75 -12.56 12.13
C HIS A 535 -7.21 -12.20 12.40
N ASP A 536 -7.82 -11.44 11.48
CA ASP A 536 -9.15 -10.91 11.69
C ASP A 536 -10.25 -11.90 11.29
N ASP A 537 -11.39 -11.82 11.95
CA ASP A 537 -12.66 -12.46 11.61
C ASP A 537 -12.57 -13.91 11.12
N GLY A 538 -11.99 -14.79 11.94
CA GLY A 538 -11.92 -16.21 11.64
C GLY A 538 -10.79 -16.63 10.70
N ALA A 539 -9.75 -15.82 10.55
CA ALA A 539 -8.56 -16.18 9.77
C ALA A 539 -7.84 -17.38 10.36
N CYS A 540 -7.59 -18.39 9.54
CA CYS A 540 -7.09 -19.70 9.96
C CYS A 540 -5.73 -20.06 9.35
N GLY A 541 -4.99 -20.95 10.03
CA GLY A 541 -3.84 -21.66 9.48
C GLY A 541 -2.61 -20.81 9.22
N GLY A 542 -2.46 -19.68 9.90
CA GLY A 542 -1.26 -18.85 9.82
C GLY A 542 -0.05 -19.52 10.49
N GLU A 543 1.07 -19.62 9.78
CA GLU A 543 2.35 -20.11 10.30
C GLU A 543 3.26 -18.91 10.60
N VAL A 544 3.51 -18.62 11.89
CA VAL A 544 4.14 -17.38 12.34
C VAL A 544 5.33 -17.68 13.24
N TYR A 545 6.56 -17.54 12.75
CA TYR A 545 7.73 -17.94 13.51
C TYR A 545 8.98 -17.10 13.31
N GLY A 546 9.82 -17.12 14.34
CA GLY A 546 11.11 -16.41 14.32
C GLY A 546 10.99 -14.90 14.24
N ASN A 547 9.82 -14.32 14.46
CA ASN A 547 9.59 -12.89 14.42
C ASN A 547 9.98 -12.22 15.75
N ILE A 548 10.29 -10.94 15.67
CA ILE A 548 10.65 -10.11 16.81
C ILE A 548 9.60 -9.01 16.95
N TYR A 549 8.84 -9.06 18.02
CA TYR A 549 7.84 -8.09 18.42
C TYR A 549 8.38 -7.21 19.54
N HIS A 550 8.91 -6.03 19.23
CA HIS A 550 9.54 -5.13 20.18
C HIS A 550 8.80 -3.78 20.24
N ASN A 551 8.11 -3.50 21.34
CA ASN A 551 7.19 -2.35 21.41
C ASN A 551 6.25 -2.31 20.18
N ALA A 552 5.61 -3.44 19.91
CA ALA A 552 4.92 -3.70 18.64
C ALA A 552 3.40 -3.47 18.75
N GLY A 553 3.00 -2.26 19.16
CA GLY A 553 1.61 -1.85 19.29
C GLY A 553 1.05 -2.06 20.70
N SER A 554 -0.24 -1.81 20.87
CA SER A 554 -0.95 -2.04 22.14
C SER A 554 -1.11 -3.53 22.44
N LEU A 555 -1.07 -4.36 21.40
CA LEU A 555 -1.30 -5.79 21.39
C LEU A 555 -0.58 -6.41 20.18
N PRO A 556 0.64 -6.96 20.33
CA PRO A 556 1.39 -7.52 19.20
C PRO A 556 0.63 -8.50 18.31
N VAL A 557 -0.16 -9.41 18.89
CA VAL A 557 -0.90 -10.42 18.14
C VAL A 557 -2.37 -10.42 18.52
N LEU A 558 -3.26 -10.36 17.51
CA LEU A 558 -4.68 -10.61 17.68
C LEU A 558 -5.13 -11.78 16.80
N ILE A 559 -5.75 -12.81 17.43
CA ILE A 559 -6.40 -13.94 16.78
C ILE A 559 -7.90 -13.80 16.99
N GLY A 560 -8.59 -13.29 15.98
CA GLY A 560 -10.02 -12.96 16.01
C GLY A 560 -10.91 -14.14 15.66
N GLY A 561 -11.05 -15.11 16.57
CA GLY A 561 -11.94 -16.27 16.41
C GLY A 561 -11.45 -17.31 15.40
N GLY A 562 -10.23 -17.20 14.86
CA GLY A 562 -9.68 -18.13 13.87
C GLY A 562 -9.05 -19.39 14.46
N HIS A 563 -8.84 -20.41 13.62
CA HIS A 563 -8.39 -21.75 14.00
C HIS A 563 -6.98 -22.04 13.47
N TYR A 564 -6.28 -22.97 14.17
CA TYR A 564 -5.02 -23.59 13.72
C TYR A 564 -3.88 -22.63 13.42
N ASN A 565 -3.88 -21.42 13.99
CA ASN A 565 -2.75 -20.52 13.87
C ASN A 565 -1.61 -21.01 14.76
N HIS A 566 -0.40 -21.05 14.23
CA HIS A 566 0.78 -21.58 14.89
C HIS A 566 1.84 -20.49 15.08
N TYR A 567 2.12 -20.17 16.35
CA TYR A 567 3.12 -19.19 16.75
C TYR A 567 4.27 -19.88 17.47
N HIS A 568 5.46 -19.94 16.84
CA HIS A 568 6.62 -20.58 17.47
C HIS A 568 7.94 -19.85 17.24
N HIS A 569 8.84 -20.01 18.19
CA HIS A 569 10.18 -19.42 18.16
C HIS A 569 10.18 -17.89 17.92
N ASN A 570 9.13 -17.18 18.34
CA ASN A 570 9.06 -15.73 18.26
C ASN A 570 9.63 -15.10 19.55
N LEU A 571 10.06 -13.84 19.44
CA LEU A 571 10.51 -13.01 20.54
C LEU A 571 9.50 -11.89 20.78
N PHE A 572 8.83 -11.89 21.93
CA PHE A 572 7.95 -10.81 22.38
C PHE A 572 8.68 -10.00 23.44
N ILE A 573 8.85 -8.71 23.24
CA ILE A 573 9.71 -7.84 24.03
C ILE A 573 8.96 -6.52 24.33
N ASP A 574 8.91 -6.14 25.62
CA ASP A 574 8.41 -4.86 26.08
C ASP A 574 6.98 -4.52 25.59
N SER A 575 6.02 -5.33 25.95
CA SER A 575 4.62 -5.07 25.63
C SER A 575 3.70 -5.31 26.81
N PRO A 576 2.62 -4.54 26.97
CA PRO A 576 1.64 -4.75 28.05
C PRO A 576 0.88 -6.06 27.90
N CYS A 577 0.67 -6.53 26.68
CA CYS A 577 0.08 -7.82 26.36
C CYS A 577 0.79 -8.38 25.11
N ALA A 578 0.92 -9.70 24.97
CA ALA A 578 1.54 -10.30 23.79
C ALA A 578 0.48 -10.80 22.77
N ILE A 579 -0.44 -11.65 23.21
CA ILE A 579 -1.41 -12.31 22.34
C ILE A 579 -2.81 -12.12 22.88
N HIS A 580 -3.75 -11.72 22.04
CA HIS A 580 -5.17 -11.73 22.32
C HIS A 580 -5.87 -12.76 21.43
N LEU A 581 -6.61 -13.66 22.08
CA LEU A 581 -7.45 -14.66 21.41
C LEU A 581 -8.90 -14.39 21.81
N ASP A 582 -9.77 -14.07 20.87
CA ASP A 582 -11.15 -13.72 21.14
C ASP A 582 -12.17 -14.73 20.58
N ASN A 583 -13.40 -14.61 21.06
CA ASN A 583 -14.53 -15.46 20.72
C ASN A 583 -15.59 -14.73 19.87
N ARG A 584 -15.14 -13.82 19.00
CA ARG A 584 -16.07 -12.98 18.22
C ARG A 584 -17.12 -13.76 17.44
N MET A 585 -16.84 -15.02 17.06
CA MET A 585 -17.80 -15.89 16.36
C MET A 585 -18.96 -16.36 17.26
N GLN A 586 -18.84 -16.20 18.58
CA GLN A 586 -19.94 -16.41 19.53
C GLN A 586 -20.72 -15.11 19.82
N ASN A 587 -20.25 -13.98 19.35
CA ASN A 587 -20.79 -12.65 19.59
C ASN A 587 -21.29 -12.03 18.28
N TRP A 588 -20.74 -10.91 17.90
CA TRP A 588 -21.15 -10.16 16.72
C TRP A 588 -20.88 -10.92 15.40
N GLY A 589 -19.89 -11.80 15.37
CA GLY A 589 -19.54 -12.62 14.21
C GLY A 589 -20.36 -13.92 14.04
N THR A 590 -21.35 -14.20 14.91
CA THR A 590 -22.14 -15.45 14.86
C THR A 590 -22.75 -15.71 13.49
N GLY A 591 -23.23 -14.65 12.80
CA GLY A 591 -23.79 -14.76 11.45
C GLY A 591 -22.76 -15.17 10.38
N MET A 592 -21.46 -14.98 10.63
CA MET A 592 -20.40 -15.34 9.69
C MET A 592 -20.21 -16.86 9.59
N VAL A 593 -20.37 -17.56 10.72
CA VAL A 593 -20.24 -19.03 10.84
C VAL A 593 -21.58 -19.75 10.77
N ALA A 594 -22.69 -19.04 10.55
CA ALA A 594 -24.01 -19.64 10.32
C ALA A 594 -24.06 -20.33 8.94
N PRO A 595 -24.99 -21.29 8.73
CA PRO A 595 -25.30 -21.81 7.40
C PRO A 595 -25.57 -20.68 6.42
N ASP A 596 -24.95 -20.73 5.24
CA ASP A 596 -24.97 -19.68 4.21
C ASP A 596 -24.37 -18.32 4.65
N GLY A 597 -23.70 -18.26 5.79
CA GLY A 597 -22.89 -17.14 6.20
C GLY A 597 -21.66 -16.96 5.28
N ILE A 598 -20.96 -15.84 5.43
CA ILE A 598 -19.82 -15.51 4.54
C ILE A 598 -18.71 -16.59 4.54
N ILE A 599 -18.44 -17.18 5.68
CA ILE A 599 -17.43 -18.26 5.82
C ILE A 599 -17.86 -19.52 5.07
N ASP A 600 -19.13 -19.92 5.23
CA ASP A 600 -19.68 -21.09 4.53
C ASP A 600 -19.67 -20.88 2.99
N GLN A 601 -20.05 -19.70 2.53
CA GLN A 601 -20.01 -19.36 1.11
C GLN A 601 -18.58 -19.47 0.53
N ARG A 602 -17.58 -18.99 1.26
CA ARG A 602 -16.15 -19.03 0.83
C ARG A 602 -15.60 -20.44 0.81
N LEU A 603 -15.84 -21.23 1.86
CA LEU A 603 -15.42 -22.63 1.93
C LEU A 603 -16.08 -23.48 0.83
N LYS A 604 -17.36 -23.26 0.55
CA LYS A 604 -18.05 -23.90 -0.59
C LYS A 604 -17.45 -23.50 -1.93
N LYS A 605 -17.08 -22.22 -2.08
CA LYS A 605 -16.53 -21.70 -3.34
C LYS A 605 -15.21 -22.35 -3.72
N VAL A 606 -14.30 -22.55 -2.76
CA VAL A 606 -13.03 -23.26 -2.97
C VAL A 606 -13.16 -24.78 -2.94
N ARG A 607 -14.35 -25.33 -2.61
CA ARG A 607 -14.58 -26.77 -2.43
C ARG A 607 -13.60 -27.39 -1.44
N HIS A 608 -13.52 -26.79 -0.24
CA HIS A 608 -12.48 -27.09 0.76
C HIS A 608 -12.34 -28.57 1.14
N THR A 609 -13.36 -29.43 0.91
CA THR A 609 -13.35 -30.87 1.17
C THR A 609 -12.84 -31.71 0.01
N GLU A 610 -12.50 -31.08 -1.12
CA GLU A 610 -11.99 -31.71 -2.34
C GLU A 610 -10.56 -31.24 -2.66
N PRO A 611 -9.77 -32.02 -3.44
CA PRO A 611 -8.51 -31.53 -3.98
C PRO A 611 -8.71 -30.27 -4.86
N PRO A 612 -7.76 -29.31 -4.83
CA PRO A 612 -6.47 -29.36 -4.15
C PRO A 612 -6.50 -28.96 -2.65
N TYR A 613 -7.59 -28.35 -2.16
CA TYR A 613 -7.65 -27.80 -0.80
C TYR A 613 -7.58 -28.88 0.28
N SER A 614 -8.30 -30.01 0.12
CA SER A 614 -8.29 -31.11 1.10
C SER A 614 -6.93 -31.77 1.24
N GLU A 615 -6.12 -31.76 0.17
CA GLU A 615 -4.76 -32.32 0.20
C GLU A 615 -3.76 -31.32 0.79
N ALA A 616 -3.85 -30.06 0.40
CA ALA A 616 -2.94 -29.00 0.85
C ALA A 616 -3.21 -28.59 2.33
N TYR A 617 -4.48 -28.59 2.73
CA TYR A 617 -4.91 -28.10 4.05
C TYR A 617 -5.86 -29.09 4.73
N PRO A 618 -5.39 -30.26 5.14
CA PRO A 618 -6.26 -31.38 5.61
C PRO A 618 -7.08 -31.03 6.86
N LYS A 619 -6.62 -30.11 7.73
CA LYS A 619 -7.39 -29.66 8.88
C LYS A 619 -8.67 -28.90 8.46
N LEU A 620 -8.66 -28.24 7.32
CA LEU A 620 -9.79 -27.45 6.83
C LEU A 620 -11.00 -28.35 6.47
N VAL A 621 -10.77 -29.61 6.14
CA VAL A 621 -11.83 -30.59 5.81
C VAL A 621 -12.81 -30.74 6.96
N ASN A 622 -12.33 -30.66 8.20
CA ASN A 622 -13.13 -30.84 9.42
C ASN A 622 -13.60 -29.51 10.04
N TYR A 623 -13.51 -28.41 9.33
CA TYR A 623 -13.82 -27.06 9.86
C TYR A 623 -15.18 -27.00 10.55
N TRP A 624 -16.23 -27.60 9.95
CA TRP A 624 -17.60 -27.57 10.48
C TRP A 624 -17.85 -28.61 11.58
N GLN A 625 -17.04 -29.66 11.69
CA GLN A 625 -17.15 -30.68 12.72
C GLN A 625 -16.56 -30.23 14.06
N GLU A 626 -15.70 -29.24 14.06
CA GLU A 626 -14.98 -28.74 15.23
C GLU A 626 -15.63 -27.49 15.85
N ASP A 627 -16.89 -27.24 15.63
CA ASP A 627 -17.62 -26.05 16.08
C ASP A 627 -16.90 -24.73 15.77
N PRO A 628 -17.15 -24.13 14.61
CA PRO A 628 -16.42 -22.95 14.13
C PRO A 628 -16.64 -21.68 14.96
N ALA A 629 -17.52 -21.70 15.93
CA ALA A 629 -17.74 -20.59 16.85
C ALA A 629 -16.59 -20.43 17.88
N TYR A 630 -15.76 -21.45 18.05
CA TYR A 630 -14.64 -21.44 18.99
C TYR A 630 -13.29 -21.49 18.27
N PRO A 631 -12.27 -20.74 18.72
CA PRO A 631 -10.98 -20.64 18.05
C PRO A 631 -10.06 -21.85 18.34
N HIS A 632 -10.42 -23.02 17.79
CA HIS A 632 -9.74 -24.29 18.04
C HIS A 632 -8.33 -24.41 17.46
N GLY A 633 -7.50 -25.25 18.09
CA GLY A 633 -6.23 -25.73 17.55
C GLY A 633 -5.15 -24.66 17.37
N ASN A 634 -5.29 -23.50 17.99
CA ASN A 634 -4.23 -22.51 18.01
C ASN A 634 -3.10 -22.99 18.90
N LEU A 635 -1.87 -23.00 18.39
CA LEU A 635 -0.68 -23.48 19.08
C LEU A 635 0.34 -22.36 19.27
N ILE A 636 0.76 -22.15 20.53
CA ILE A 636 1.73 -21.15 20.90
C ILE A 636 2.87 -21.86 21.63
N GLU A 637 4.00 -22.09 20.93
CA GLU A 637 5.06 -22.91 21.48
C GLU A 637 6.46 -22.34 21.25
N SER A 638 7.33 -22.62 22.20
CA SER A 638 8.76 -22.29 22.11
C SER A 638 9.04 -20.81 21.84
N ASN A 639 8.20 -19.90 22.35
CA ASN A 639 8.37 -18.46 22.23
C ASN A 639 9.04 -17.89 23.50
N LEU A 640 9.81 -16.82 23.33
CA LEU A 640 10.29 -16.00 24.42
C LEU A 640 9.32 -14.83 24.67
N PHE A 641 8.90 -14.67 25.93
CA PHE A 641 8.14 -13.52 26.42
C PHE A 641 8.98 -12.77 27.44
N TYR A 642 9.63 -11.68 27.01
CA TYR A 642 10.55 -10.89 27.80
C TYR A 642 9.92 -9.55 28.17
N ARG A 643 9.76 -9.29 29.46
CA ARG A 643 9.09 -8.10 30.01
C ARG A 643 7.69 -7.88 29.45
N ILE A 644 6.89 -8.93 29.45
CA ILE A 644 5.50 -8.92 29.00
C ILE A 644 4.56 -8.90 30.19
N GLY A 645 3.62 -7.96 30.22
CA GLY A 645 2.65 -7.82 31.32
C GLY A 645 1.63 -8.95 31.37
N ASN A 646 0.96 -9.23 30.23
CA ASN A 646 0.03 -10.34 30.08
C ASN A 646 0.37 -11.13 28.81
N VAL A 647 0.77 -12.37 28.97
CA VAL A 647 1.23 -13.20 27.84
C VAL A 647 0.08 -13.55 26.90
N VAL A 648 -1.05 -14.00 27.44
CA VAL A 648 -2.29 -14.24 26.64
C VAL A 648 -3.49 -13.66 27.35
N HIS A 649 -4.32 -12.96 26.59
CA HIS A 649 -5.56 -12.40 27.05
C HIS A 649 -6.74 -12.99 26.25
N GLY A 650 -7.91 -13.13 26.87
CA GLY A 650 -9.15 -13.61 26.25
C GLY A 650 -9.37 -15.11 26.42
N GLU A 651 -9.68 -15.81 25.35
CA GLU A 651 -10.15 -17.20 25.33
C GLU A 651 -8.99 -18.23 25.45
N THR A 652 -8.20 -18.14 26.51
CA THR A 652 -6.97 -18.92 26.71
C THR A 652 -7.15 -20.44 26.70
N GLN A 653 -8.36 -20.94 27.04
CA GLN A 653 -8.68 -22.36 27.02
C GLN A 653 -8.68 -22.99 25.63
N TRP A 654 -8.71 -22.18 24.58
CA TRP A 654 -8.70 -22.64 23.18
C TRP A 654 -7.33 -22.57 22.49
N ALA A 655 -6.31 -22.15 23.23
CA ALA A 655 -4.93 -22.15 22.76
C ALA A 655 -4.09 -23.16 23.55
N GLU A 656 -3.29 -23.93 22.85
CA GLU A 656 -2.30 -24.82 23.48
C GLU A 656 -0.98 -24.08 23.68
N PHE A 657 -0.50 -24.06 24.93
CA PHE A 657 0.74 -23.44 25.35
C PHE A 657 1.80 -24.48 25.66
N ARG A 658 2.93 -24.51 24.92
CA ARG A 658 4.00 -25.48 25.11
C ARG A 658 5.37 -24.81 25.13
N ASN A 659 6.25 -25.21 26.02
CA ASN A 659 7.68 -24.88 26.02
C ASN A 659 8.02 -23.39 25.85
N ASN A 660 7.11 -22.50 26.22
CA ASN A 660 7.36 -21.06 26.18
C ASN A 660 8.15 -20.63 27.42
N TRP A 661 9.02 -19.63 27.27
CA TRP A 661 9.74 -19.05 28.39
C TRP A 661 9.27 -17.62 28.65
N ILE A 662 8.85 -17.35 29.88
CA ILE A 662 8.39 -16.04 30.35
C ILE A 662 9.41 -15.54 31.36
N THR A 663 9.98 -14.37 31.13
CA THR A 663 10.99 -13.80 32.03
C THR A 663 10.98 -12.27 32.01
N ASN A 664 11.39 -11.68 33.16
CA ASN A 664 11.74 -10.26 33.26
C ASN A 664 13.25 -10.03 33.31
N GLU A 665 14.05 -11.10 33.43
CA GLU A 665 15.49 -11.05 33.41
C GLU A 665 16.02 -11.13 31.98
N ASP A 666 17.18 -10.53 31.70
CA ASP A 666 17.82 -10.55 30.39
C ASP A 666 18.03 -11.99 29.91
N PRO A 667 17.39 -12.41 28.80
CA PRO A 667 17.52 -13.77 28.27
C PRO A 667 18.88 -14.05 27.63
N GLY A 668 19.79 -13.11 27.65
CA GLY A 668 21.14 -13.20 27.10
C GLY A 668 21.32 -12.47 25.78
N PHE A 669 20.65 -11.35 25.58
CA PHE A 669 20.91 -10.49 24.42
C PHE A 669 22.34 -9.98 24.36
N VAL A 670 22.90 -9.81 23.15
CA VAL A 670 24.17 -9.08 22.97
C VAL A 670 23.98 -7.64 23.42
N ASN A 671 22.88 -7.02 23.01
CA ASN A 671 22.48 -5.68 23.39
C ASN A 671 20.97 -5.68 23.69
N PRO A 672 20.55 -5.55 24.96
CA PRO A 672 19.14 -5.56 25.35
C PRO A 672 18.31 -4.40 24.76
N ASP A 673 18.94 -3.26 24.40
CA ASP A 673 18.29 -2.12 23.80
C ASP A 673 18.11 -2.26 22.27
N ASN A 674 18.85 -3.20 21.66
CA ASN A 674 18.76 -3.52 20.24
C ASN A 674 18.69 -5.03 19.99
N PRO A 675 17.52 -5.65 20.08
CA PRO A 675 17.36 -7.10 19.90
C PRO A 675 17.85 -7.64 18.54
N LEU A 676 18.03 -6.78 17.54
CA LEU A 676 18.56 -7.18 16.22
C LEU A 676 20.06 -7.53 16.24
N GLU A 677 20.79 -7.22 17.33
CA GLU A 677 22.16 -7.69 17.51
C GLU A 677 22.23 -9.17 17.97
N GLY A 678 21.07 -9.77 18.26
CA GLY A 678 20.93 -11.18 18.59
C GLY A 678 21.32 -11.55 20.01
N PHE A 679 21.65 -12.83 20.20
CA PHE A 679 21.95 -13.43 21.49
C PHE A 679 23.43 -13.80 21.61
N LYS A 680 23.92 -13.76 22.84
CA LYS A 680 25.24 -14.36 23.24
C LYS A 680 25.17 -15.87 22.97
N THR A 681 26.30 -16.48 22.71
CA THR A 681 26.40 -17.93 22.47
C THR A 681 25.98 -18.80 23.65
N ASP A 682 26.12 -18.29 24.85
CA ASP A 682 25.73 -18.90 26.12
C ASP A 682 24.43 -18.35 26.71
N ALA A 683 23.62 -17.68 25.90
CA ALA A 683 22.37 -17.08 26.33
C ALA A 683 21.43 -18.09 27.02
N ASP A 684 20.80 -17.66 28.09
CA ASP A 684 19.83 -18.48 28.82
C ASP A 684 18.65 -18.92 27.97
N LEU A 685 18.32 -18.19 26.91
CA LEU A 685 17.30 -18.58 25.91
C LEU A 685 17.48 -20.02 25.44
N PHE A 686 18.70 -20.42 25.06
CA PHE A 686 18.98 -21.78 24.53
C PHE A 686 18.92 -22.87 25.59
N LYS A 687 19.03 -22.49 26.86
CA LYS A 687 18.86 -23.39 27.97
C LYS A 687 17.40 -23.63 28.33
N TYR A 688 16.59 -22.54 28.33
CA TYR A 688 15.18 -22.61 28.72
C TYR A 688 14.27 -23.04 27.58
N ILE A 689 14.67 -22.79 26.33
CA ILE A 689 13.98 -23.30 25.11
C ILE A 689 15.00 -24.11 24.30
N PRO A 690 15.23 -25.41 24.67
CA PRO A 690 16.15 -26.25 23.94
C PRO A 690 15.74 -26.41 22.49
N GLY A 691 16.68 -26.20 21.55
CA GLY A 691 16.40 -26.25 20.13
C GLY A 691 15.90 -24.94 19.52
N PHE A 692 15.86 -23.85 20.29
CA PHE A 692 15.57 -22.53 19.72
C PHE A 692 16.58 -22.21 18.60
N PRO A 693 16.12 -21.85 17.37
CA PRO A 693 17.03 -21.66 16.24
C PRO A 693 17.84 -20.37 16.39
N GLN A 694 19.02 -20.34 15.78
CA GLN A 694 19.71 -19.08 15.55
C GLN A 694 18.91 -18.27 14.53
N LEU A 695 18.35 -17.14 14.99
CA LEU A 695 17.59 -16.27 14.10
C LEU A 695 18.54 -15.51 13.14
N PRO A 696 18.15 -15.35 11.88
CA PRO A 696 18.99 -14.68 10.87
C PRO A 696 18.86 -13.15 10.94
N PHE A 697 19.26 -12.56 12.07
CA PHE A 697 19.12 -11.12 12.34
C PHE A 697 19.75 -10.24 11.26
N ASP A 698 20.85 -10.69 10.68
CA ASP A 698 21.58 -10.01 9.62
C ASP A 698 20.81 -9.94 8.28
N LYS A 699 19.78 -10.75 8.10
CA LYS A 699 18.92 -10.73 6.90
C LYS A 699 17.72 -9.80 7.03
N ILE A 700 17.39 -9.36 8.24
CA ILE A 700 16.19 -8.55 8.48
C ILE A 700 16.39 -7.12 7.92
N GLY A 701 15.40 -6.67 7.20
CA GLY A 701 15.36 -5.35 6.57
C GLY A 701 16.11 -5.24 5.25
N SER A 702 15.86 -4.13 4.58
CA SER A 702 16.50 -3.81 3.29
C SER A 702 18.01 -3.60 3.44
N LYS A 703 18.75 -4.01 2.42
CA LYS A 703 20.20 -3.80 2.29
C LYS A 703 20.53 -2.56 1.46
N LEU A 704 19.53 -1.83 1.03
CA LEU A 704 19.72 -0.56 0.34
C LEU A 704 20.41 0.46 1.26
N PRO A 705 21.31 1.30 0.70
CA PRO A 705 22.06 2.30 1.46
C PRO A 705 21.18 3.34 2.14
#